data_06c61462a44adfa4b2ba0942ecbaba99
#
_entry.id   06c61462a44adfa4b2ba0942ecbaba99
#
_cell.length_a   1.000
_cell.length_b   1.000
_cell.length_c   1.000
_cell.angle_alpha   90.00
_cell.angle_beta   90.00
_cell.angle_gamma   90.00
#
_symmetry.space_group_name_H-M   'P 1'
#
loop_
_entity.id
_entity.type
_entity.pdbx_description
1 polymer ?
#
loop_
_entity_poly.entity_id
_entity_poly.type
_entity_poly.pdbx_seq_one_letter_code
_entity_poly.pdbx_strand_id
1 'polypeptide(L)'
;MKGLFFRLYRAENESAINGDLGGSTVEWAPLGQSENNFGVIENQQASPIAALIEKLTNSIDAILMRRCLELGIDPKSSAAPDSMHRAIEAFFATDHKNWHLSGVRRKQAQAIQILAAGSRTKPCLTIYDDGEGQHPEHFEKTFLSLLQGNKNEIAFVQGKYNMGGTGAIVFCGEHRYQLIGSRRYDGSGDFGFTLIRKHPLSAEEKKTKKNTWYEYLKIDGKIPSFPITELDVGLAGGRKFTTGTIIKLFDYQLPAGSRGGLPQEVRRALNQFLFEPALPIYLKDSPERYPNNKVLEGDTFGLKRRLEEDDSRYIQEHFTDALTHKGAGTIKATCYVFKAKVDGKSVKETRDAIDKEFFPDGMCVLFSLNGQVHGHLGTQFISQTLKMPLLKNHLLIHVDCTGLDYDFRSELFMASRDRLKSGDKTSELRHLLKDLLVKERLTDIYKQRKNAISVEGGDAKDLLKSFSKNLPFNKDLMRLLNQTFKIEQQDEEKRKPDKPEKPKEKKQKEPFHPQRYPSFFKLKGGEGKQFLTIPERDEKTIQFSTDVEDSYFDRSEDPGELKVSILQRRTNETEGGTAAGAVDAPEELLDIRKTSPKDGTIRIGLGATSELKVGDELQIQATLGGPEDFECRFWVKIVEPSKEPKEVKKPDEEEEQPMGLPDYQLVYETVPEETPGAVTWDSLGEVGIEMDWTVPMFPSVGEDSNLERIYINMDSSVLRNFISRQGVIGMDQKELSEKKYITSVYFHTIFLFSITKNKKYELKRDGKDVDLQDYLKEVFSSYYSEFLLNFGMEDLISTMAD
;
A
#
# COMPACT_ATOMS: atom_id res chain seq x y z
N MET A 1 28.85 -13.32 42.88
CA MET A 1 28.34 -12.62 41.66
C MET A 1 28.14 -13.60 40.47
N LYS A 2 29.16 -14.37 40.04
CA LYS A 2 29.03 -15.28 38.87
C LYS A 2 27.91 -16.33 39.03
N GLY A 3 27.76 -16.91 40.23
CA GLY A 3 26.68 -17.86 40.52
C GLY A 3 25.28 -17.24 40.44
N LEU A 4 25.11 -16.02 40.96
CA LEU A 4 23.86 -15.26 40.85
C LEU A 4 23.50 -14.96 39.38
N PHE A 5 24.47 -14.49 38.60
CA PHE A 5 24.26 -14.25 37.16
C PHE A 5 23.74 -15.51 36.46
N PHE A 6 24.42 -16.68 36.64
CA PHE A 6 24.00 -17.92 35.98
C PHE A 6 22.66 -18.46 36.50
N ARG A 7 22.29 -18.22 37.74
CA ARG A 7 20.96 -18.56 38.27
C ARG A 7 19.90 -17.75 37.54
N LEU A 8 20.06 -16.43 37.40
CA LEU A 8 19.15 -15.56 36.68
C LEU A 8 19.14 -15.87 35.18
N TYR A 9 20.31 -16.03 34.59
CA TYR A 9 20.42 -16.25 33.14
C TYR A 9 19.80 -17.60 32.70
N ARG A 10 19.94 -18.67 33.49
CA ARG A 10 19.39 -20.01 33.18
C ARG A 10 17.89 -20.15 33.47
N ALA A 11 17.29 -19.22 34.19
CA ALA A 11 15.86 -19.26 34.48
C ALA A 11 15.07 -19.21 33.17
N GLU A 12 14.16 -20.14 32.92
CA GLU A 12 13.38 -20.28 31.65
C GLU A 12 12.00 -19.63 31.73
N ASN A 13 11.66 -19.00 32.84
CA ASN A 13 10.46 -18.22 33.08
C ASN A 13 10.68 -17.32 34.31
N GLU A 14 9.76 -16.36 34.51
CA GLU A 14 9.83 -15.43 35.63
C GLU A 14 9.61 -16.10 37.00
N SER A 15 8.87 -17.22 37.07
CA SER A 15 8.65 -17.95 38.31
C SER A 15 9.92 -18.55 38.90
N ALA A 16 10.88 -18.91 38.04
CA ALA A 16 12.19 -19.41 38.46
C ALA A 16 13.07 -18.32 39.10
N ILE A 17 12.73 -17.03 38.92
CA ILE A 17 13.43 -15.88 39.51
C ILE A 17 12.85 -15.52 40.88
N ASN A 18 11.53 -15.76 41.11
CA ASN A 18 10.79 -15.34 42.29
C ASN A 18 11.23 -16.02 43.63
N GLY A 19 12.22 -16.93 43.60
CA GLY A 19 12.90 -17.37 44.83
C GLY A 19 13.75 -16.25 45.41
N ASP A 20 13.88 -16.28 46.74
CA ASP A 20 14.65 -15.29 47.51
C ASP A 20 15.98 -14.93 46.79
N LEU A 21 16.05 -13.69 46.24
CA LEU A 21 17.31 -13.11 45.79
C LEU A 21 18.25 -12.81 46.99
N GLY A 22 17.85 -13.30 48.14
CA GLY A 22 18.30 -13.19 49.50
C GLY A 22 19.77 -12.88 49.73
N GLY A 23 19.97 -11.84 50.45
CA GLY A 23 21.16 -11.37 51.13
C GLY A 23 20.87 -9.95 51.63
N SER A 24 21.32 -9.65 52.82
CA SER A 24 21.16 -8.36 53.47
C SER A 24 21.76 -7.17 52.70
N THR A 25 22.32 -7.40 51.51
CA THR A 25 23.01 -6.40 50.66
C THR A 25 22.34 -6.17 49.30
N VAL A 26 21.20 -6.81 49.05
CA VAL A 26 20.42 -6.59 47.81
C VAL A 26 19.57 -5.37 47.93
N GLU A 27 19.75 -4.41 47.03
CA GLU A 27 19.02 -3.15 46.96
C GLU A 27 18.35 -3.02 45.59
N TRP A 28 17.21 -2.33 45.59
CA TRP A 28 16.50 -1.97 44.34
C TRP A 28 16.45 -0.44 44.20
N ALA A 29 16.99 0.04 43.08
CA ALA A 29 17.00 1.46 42.77
C ALA A 29 16.03 1.79 41.62
N PRO A 30 15.32 2.92 41.66
CA PRO A 30 14.38 3.27 40.60
C PRO A 30 15.10 3.54 39.27
N LEU A 31 14.58 2.96 38.20
CA LEU A 31 15.11 3.14 36.85
C LEU A 31 15.01 4.61 36.41
N GLY A 32 16.10 5.17 35.87
CA GLY A 32 16.17 6.60 35.53
C GLY A 32 16.20 7.51 36.73
N GLN A 33 16.54 6.99 37.92
CA GLN A 33 16.66 7.73 39.20
C GLN A 33 15.33 8.37 39.66
N SER A 34 14.18 7.89 39.17
CA SER A 34 12.86 8.42 39.54
C SER A 34 11.81 7.31 39.64
N GLU A 35 11.01 7.31 40.69
CA GLU A 35 9.83 6.44 40.82
C GLU A 35 8.69 6.81 39.84
N ASN A 36 8.73 7.99 39.22
CA ASN A 36 7.73 8.44 38.24
C ASN A 36 8.00 7.94 36.82
N ASN A 37 8.63 6.77 36.67
CA ASN A 37 9.09 6.23 35.38
C ASN A 37 8.04 5.34 34.68
N PHE A 38 6.98 4.92 35.38
CA PHE A 38 6.00 3.95 34.88
C PHE A 38 5.35 4.40 33.55
N GLY A 39 4.78 5.61 33.54
CA GLY A 39 4.10 6.12 32.34
C GLY A 39 5.04 6.34 31.15
N VAL A 40 6.30 6.69 31.41
CA VAL A 40 7.31 6.85 30.33
C VAL A 40 7.63 5.51 29.68
N ILE A 41 7.79 4.46 30.48
CA ILE A 41 8.18 3.13 29.99
C ILE A 41 7.02 2.39 29.32
N GLU A 42 5.81 2.42 29.92
CA GLU A 42 4.63 1.71 29.40
C GLU A 42 4.12 2.28 28.06
N ASN A 43 4.41 3.55 27.76
CA ASN A 43 3.94 4.21 26.51
C ASN A 43 4.99 4.29 25.41
N GLN A 44 6.15 3.63 25.54
CA GLN A 44 7.23 3.74 24.56
C GLN A 44 6.94 2.96 23.28
N GLN A 45 6.34 1.79 23.37
CA GLN A 45 6.14 0.88 22.25
C GLN A 45 4.72 0.33 22.22
N ALA A 46 4.12 0.31 21.01
CA ALA A 46 2.76 -0.16 20.80
C ALA A 46 2.69 -1.69 20.55
N SER A 47 3.78 -2.32 20.12
CA SER A 47 3.81 -3.75 19.80
C SER A 47 5.08 -4.45 20.27
N PRO A 48 5.00 -5.74 20.60
CA PRO A 48 6.18 -6.51 21.03
C PRO A 48 7.24 -6.62 19.92
N ILE A 49 6.85 -6.65 18.65
CA ILE A 49 7.82 -6.73 17.54
C ILE A 49 8.55 -5.40 17.37
N ALA A 50 7.85 -4.27 17.40
CA ALA A 50 8.50 -2.96 17.32
C ALA A 50 9.52 -2.76 18.45
N ALA A 51 9.19 -3.24 19.66
CA ALA A 51 10.10 -3.22 20.80
C ALA A 51 11.35 -4.10 20.62
N LEU A 52 11.22 -5.28 20.00
CA LEU A 52 12.37 -6.12 19.63
C LEU A 52 13.22 -5.44 18.55
N ILE A 53 12.62 -4.83 17.55
CA ILE A 53 13.33 -4.09 16.49
C ILE A 53 14.22 -3.00 17.08
N GLU A 54 13.73 -2.27 18.07
CA GLU A 54 14.53 -1.24 18.73
C GLU A 54 15.76 -1.84 19.46
N LYS A 55 15.61 -3.02 20.08
CA LYS A 55 16.76 -3.74 20.64
C LYS A 55 17.78 -4.13 19.58
N LEU A 56 17.30 -4.65 18.44
CA LEU A 56 18.16 -5.06 17.33
C LEU A 56 18.87 -3.87 16.67
N THR A 57 18.17 -2.75 16.51
CA THR A 57 18.75 -1.51 16.00
C THR A 57 19.85 -1.01 16.93
N ASN A 58 19.62 -1.05 18.25
CA ASN A 58 20.64 -0.70 19.25
C ASN A 58 21.85 -1.65 19.20
N SER A 59 21.65 -2.94 18.92
CA SER A 59 22.72 -3.91 18.71
C SER A 59 23.53 -3.62 17.44
N ILE A 60 22.88 -3.22 16.34
CA ILE A 60 23.56 -2.77 15.11
C ILE A 60 24.41 -1.54 15.41
N ASP A 61 23.84 -0.52 16.06
CA ASP A 61 24.53 0.70 16.47
C ASP A 61 25.76 0.39 17.33
N ALA A 62 25.61 -0.53 18.31
CA ALA A 62 26.70 -0.92 19.20
C ALA A 62 27.89 -1.57 18.46
N ILE A 63 27.62 -2.37 17.42
CA ILE A 63 28.68 -2.97 16.59
C ILE A 63 29.37 -1.90 15.73
N LEU A 64 28.62 -0.97 15.13
CA LEU A 64 29.20 0.14 14.37
C LEU A 64 30.08 1.03 15.26
N MET A 65 29.59 1.32 16.47
CA MET A 65 30.36 2.06 17.49
C MET A 65 31.66 1.33 17.86
N ARG A 66 31.59 0.03 18.13
CA ARG A 66 32.77 -0.80 18.40
C ARG A 66 33.80 -0.69 17.28
N ARG A 67 33.38 -0.87 16.03
CA ARG A 67 34.27 -0.79 14.85
C ARG A 67 34.94 0.56 14.72
N CYS A 68 34.18 1.64 14.95
CA CYS A 68 34.71 3.00 14.97
C CYS A 68 35.81 3.17 16.05
N LEU A 69 35.53 2.69 17.28
CA LEU A 69 36.47 2.76 18.40
C LEU A 69 37.70 1.87 18.21
N GLU A 70 37.56 0.67 17.65
CA GLU A 70 38.67 -0.24 17.31
C GLU A 70 39.64 0.39 16.31
N LEU A 71 39.16 1.24 15.42
CA LEU A 71 39.97 2.03 14.49
C LEU A 71 40.59 3.30 15.12
N GLY A 72 40.33 3.55 16.40
CA GLY A 72 40.82 4.74 17.11
C GLY A 72 40.15 6.05 16.66
N ILE A 73 38.97 5.96 16.01
CA ILE A 73 38.22 7.12 15.53
C ILE A 73 37.28 7.58 16.63
N ASP A 74 37.28 8.86 16.98
CA ASP A 74 36.23 9.43 17.81
C ASP A 74 34.91 9.48 17.02
N PRO A 75 33.82 8.78 17.48
CA PRO A 75 32.55 8.74 16.77
C PRO A 75 31.89 10.10 16.50
N LYS A 76 32.27 11.12 17.23
CA LYS A 76 31.76 12.49 17.09
C LYS A 76 32.66 13.40 16.20
N SER A 77 33.80 12.92 15.80
CA SER A 77 34.74 13.70 14.97
C SER A 77 34.33 13.69 13.51
N SER A 78 34.85 14.65 12.75
CA SER A 78 34.67 14.69 11.29
C SER A 78 35.36 13.54 10.54
N ALA A 79 36.22 12.77 11.22
CA ALA A 79 36.84 11.57 10.66
C ALA A 79 35.93 10.36 10.72
N ALA A 80 34.85 10.40 11.53
CA ALA A 80 33.85 9.36 11.59
C ALA A 80 32.95 9.39 10.35
N PRO A 81 32.37 8.23 9.94
CA PRO A 81 31.42 8.20 8.82
C PRO A 81 30.22 9.12 9.04
N ASP A 82 29.80 9.82 7.99
CA ASP A 82 28.67 10.77 8.03
C ASP A 82 27.30 10.08 7.86
N SER A 83 27.28 8.78 7.60
CA SER A 83 26.07 8.00 7.43
C SER A 83 26.32 6.52 7.75
N MET A 84 25.24 5.81 8.07
CA MET A 84 25.27 4.37 8.33
C MET A 84 25.80 3.59 7.12
N HIS A 85 25.40 3.97 5.91
CA HIS A 85 25.86 3.35 4.68
C HIS A 85 27.39 3.46 4.54
N ARG A 86 27.95 4.66 4.73
CA ARG A 86 29.42 4.85 4.70
C ARG A 86 30.13 4.13 5.84
N ALA A 87 29.50 4.00 7.01
CA ALA A 87 30.05 3.20 8.09
C ALA A 87 30.19 1.73 7.71
N ILE A 88 29.18 1.14 7.05
CA ILE A 88 29.24 -0.24 6.55
C ILE A 88 30.36 -0.38 5.51
N GLU A 89 30.46 0.53 4.56
CA GLU A 89 31.53 0.52 3.55
C GLU A 89 32.93 0.63 4.16
N ALA A 90 33.10 1.49 5.16
CA ALA A 90 34.38 1.71 5.81
C ALA A 90 34.77 0.57 6.76
N PHE A 91 33.82 0.09 7.58
CA PHE A 91 34.11 -0.86 8.65
C PHE A 91 34.07 -2.33 8.22
N PHE A 92 33.33 -2.64 7.13
CA PHE A 92 33.15 -3.97 6.58
C PHE A 92 33.56 -4.07 5.11
N ALA A 93 34.46 -3.24 4.64
CA ALA A 93 34.82 -3.03 3.24
C ALA A 93 34.95 -4.31 2.39
N THR A 94 35.50 -5.38 2.96
CA THR A 94 35.73 -6.66 2.25
C THR A 94 34.52 -7.61 2.40
N ASP A 95 33.91 -7.64 3.58
CA ASP A 95 32.93 -8.67 3.95
C ASP A 95 31.52 -8.32 3.44
N HIS A 96 31.13 -7.02 3.47
CA HIS A 96 29.76 -6.63 3.09
C HIS A 96 29.45 -6.93 1.62
N LYS A 97 30.44 -6.87 0.73
CA LYS A 97 30.31 -7.23 -0.70
C LYS A 97 30.00 -8.71 -0.90
N ASN A 98 30.32 -9.54 0.09
CA ASN A 98 30.12 -11.00 0.06
C ASN A 98 28.92 -11.47 0.91
N TRP A 99 28.15 -10.58 1.52
CA TRP A 99 26.95 -10.98 2.30
C TRP A 99 25.81 -11.55 1.46
N HIS A 100 25.89 -11.46 0.15
CA HIS A 100 25.02 -12.22 -0.77
C HIS A 100 25.26 -13.74 -0.66
N LEU A 101 26.47 -14.18 -0.28
CA LEU A 101 26.78 -15.57 -0.01
C LEU A 101 26.28 -15.98 1.39
N SER A 102 25.40 -16.98 1.44
CA SER A 102 24.72 -17.38 2.67
C SER A 102 25.68 -17.77 3.80
N GLY A 103 26.81 -18.43 3.50
CA GLY A 103 27.81 -18.79 4.48
C GLY A 103 28.52 -17.60 5.13
N VAL A 104 28.90 -16.60 4.32
CA VAL A 104 29.55 -15.36 4.80
C VAL A 104 28.55 -14.53 5.61
N ARG A 105 27.30 -14.36 5.10
CA ARG A 105 26.22 -13.67 5.79
C ARG A 105 25.91 -14.29 7.14
N ARG A 106 25.77 -15.62 7.21
CA ARG A 106 25.48 -16.33 8.45
C ARG A 106 26.60 -16.19 9.49
N LYS A 107 27.87 -16.17 9.05
CA LYS A 107 29.00 -15.90 9.93
C LYS A 107 28.93 -14.50 10.53
N GLN A 108 28.65 -13.48 9.70
CA GLN A 108 28.47 -12.09 10.17
C GLN A 108 27.25 -11.98 11.09
N ALA A 109 26.13 -12.64 10.76
CA ALA A 109 24.91 -12.65 11.57
C ALA A 109 25.13 -13.12 13.01
N GLN A 110 26.13 -13.96 13.27
CA GLN A 110 26.47 -14.41 14.63
C GLN A 110 26.98 -13.28 15.56
N ALA A 111 27.26 -12.10 15.02
CA ALA A 111 27.59 -10.93 15.82
C ALA A 111 26.35 -10.32 16.52
N ILE A 112 25.14 -10.58 15.99
CA ILE A 112 23.87 -10.21 16.62
C ILE A 112 22.98 -11.45 16.65
N GLN A 113 22.58 -11.91 17.82
CA GLN A 113 21.81 -13.15 17.94
C GLN A 113 20.53 -12.94 18.76
N ILE A 114 19.43 -13.54 18.33
CA ILE A 114 18.24 -13.75 19.15
C ILE A 114 18.10 -15.25 19.42
N LEU A 115 18.11 -15.61 20.68
CA LEU A 115 17.96 -16.98 21.14
C LEU A 115 16.66 -17.12 21.92
N ALA A 116 15.87 -18.14 21.65
CA ALA A 116 14.64 -18.41 22.40
C ALA A 116 14.76 -19.72 23.21
N ALA A 117 14.29 -19.66 24.45
CA ALA A 117 14.19 -20.81 25.36
C ALA A 117 12.86 -20.76 26.13
N GLY A 118 12.52 -21.83 26.86
CA GLY A 118 11.33 -21.89 27.70
C GLY A 118 10.04 -22.16 26.97
N SER A 119 8.96 -21.51 27.34
CA SER A 119 7.60 -21.74 26.82
C SER A 119 7.46 -21.43 25.33
N ARG A 120 6.57 -22.14 24.61
CA ARG A 120 6.25 -21.83 23.20
C ARG A 120 5.54 -20.49 23.02
N THR A 121 4.61 -20.17 23.91
CA THR A 121 3.74 -18.98 23.81
C THR A 121 4.35 -17.75 24.45
N LYS A 122 5.15 -17.93 25.51
CA LYS A 122 5.83 -16.88 26.26
C LYS A 122 7.30 -17.29 26.46
N PRO A 123 8.12 -17.20 25.41
CA PRO A 123 9.53 -17.58 25.52
C PRO A 123 10.34 -16.58 26.34
N CYS A 124 11.43 -17.04 26.89
CA CYS A 124 12.54 -16.18 27.27
C CYS A 124 13.36 -15.88 25.99
N LEU A 125 13.53 -14.60 25.66
CA LEU A 125 14.34 -14.17 24.53
C LEU A 125 15.67 -13.60 25.01
N THR A 126 16.78 -14.16 24.54
CA THR A 126 18.12 -13.61 24.78
C THR A 126 18.61 -12.91 23.53
N ILE A 127 18.91 -11.62 23.62
CA ILE A 127 19.51 -10.81 22.55
C ILE A 127 20.96 -10.59 22.92
N TYR A 128 21.87 -10.98 22.04
CA TYR A 128 23.30 -10.79 22.17
C TYR A 128 23.81 -9.92 21.04
N ASP A 129 24.71 -8.99 21.34
CA ASP A 129 25.52 -8.29 20.36
C ASP A 129 27.00 -8.27 20.76
N ASP A 130 27.86 -8.37 19.74
CA ASP A 130 29.31 -8.17 19.85
C ASP A 130 29.65 -6.69 19.64
N GLY A 131 28.92 -5.82 20.35
CA GLY A 131 29.03 -4.39 20.25
C GLY A 131 30.09 -3.77 21.17
N GLU A 132 30.02 -2.42 21.35
CA GLU A 132 30.95 -1.68 22.19
C GLU A 132 30.96 -2.11 23.65
N GLY A 133 29.85 -2.67 24.17
CA GLY A 133 29.70 -3.03 25.59
C GLY A 133 29.90 -1.83 26.53
N GLN A 134 29.69 -2.11 27.84
CA GLN A 134 29.78 -1.05 28.84
C GLN A 134 30.48 -1.56 30.11
N HIS A 135 31.18 -0.65 30.81
CA HIS A 135 31.65 -0.90 32.17
C HIS A 135 30.48 -0.85 33.14
N PRO A 136 30.50 -1.67 34.24
CA PRO A 136 29.44 -1.68 35.26
C PRO A 136 29.08 -0.28 35.79
N GLU A 137 30.07 0.57 36.03
CA GLU A 137 29.95 1.92 36.53
C GLU A 137 29.26 2.90 35.57
N HIS A 138 29.15 2.56 34.30
CA HIS A 138 28.43 3.35 33.29
C HIS A 138 26.98 2.92 33.08
N PHE A 139 26.51 1.79 33.62
CA PHE A 139 25.15 1.28 33.42
C PHE A 139 24.08 2.30 33.79
N GLU A 140 24.25 3.03 34.91
CA GLU A 140 23.26 4.03 35.36
C GLU A 140 23.15 5.22 34.40
N LYS A 141 24.20 5.52 33.63
CA LYS A 141 24.22 6.61 32.62
C LYS A 141 23.87 6.15 31.22
N THR A 142 23.78 4.81 30.99
CA THR A 142 23.54 4.22 29.68
C THR A 142 22.29 3.36 29.68
N PHE A 143 22.37 2.08 30.04
CA PHE A 143 21.25 1.12 29.99
C PHE A 143 20.08 1.46 30.93
N LEU A 144 20.38 2.11 32.06
CA LEU A 144 19.44 2.38 33.14
C LEU A 144 19.01 3.85 33.19
N SER A 145 19.50 4.68 32.27
CA SER A 145 19.05 6.07 32.15
C SER A 145 17.81 6.19 31.26
N LEU A 146 16.92 7.11 31.61
CA LEU A 146 15.80 7.53 30.78
C LEU A 146 16.10 8.92 30.24
N LEU A 147 15.92 9.13 28.92
CA LEU A 147 16.06 10.43 28.25
C LEU A 147 17.49 11.05 28.19
N GLN A 148 18.51 10.33 28.66
CA GLN A 148 19.88 10.79 28.53
C GLN A 148 20.59 10.06 27.40
N GLY A 149 20.65 10.63 26.20
CA GLY A 149 21.27 10.02 25.05
C GLY A 149 22.54 10.76 24.59
N ASN A 150 23.64 10.04 24.41
CA ASN A 150 24.90 10.58 23.86
C ASN A 150 25.03 10.39 22.34
N LYS A 151 24.03 9.78 21.68
CA LYS A 151 24.09 9.35 20.26
C LYS A 151 23.58 10.41 19.26
N ASN A 152 23.01 11.53 19.72
CA ASN A 152 22.45 12.55 18.83
C ASN A 152 23.49 13.23 17.91
N GLU A 153 24.75 13.22 18.31
CA GLU A 153 25.86 13.84 17.58
C GLU A 153 26.62 12.83 16.70
N ILE A 154 26.14 11.58 16.61
CA ILE A 154 26.80 10.52 15.86
C ILE A 154 25.96 10.23 14.61
N ALA A 155 26.51 10.52 13.44
CA ALA A 155 25.76 10.50 12.19
C ALA A 155 25.44 9.09 11.68
N PHE A 156 26.27 8.09 11.98
CA PHE A 156 26.16 6.73 11.47
C PHE A 156 25.36 5.75 12.33
N VAL A 157 24.69 6.22 13.39
CA VAL A 157 23.82 5.42 14.26
C VAL A 157 22.37 5.90 14.22
N GLN A 158 21.43 5.01 14.51
CA GLN A 158 19.99 5.31 14.48
C GLN A 158 19.42 5.78 15.82
N GLY A 159 20.00 5.33 16.94
CA GLY A 159 19.52 5.66 18.29
C GLY A 159 19.75 7.12 18.64
N LYS A 160 18.66 7.91 18.76
CA LYS A 160 18.75 9.35 19.05
C LYS A 160 18.34 9.73 20.47
N TYR A 161 17.41 9.00 21.08
CA TYR A 161 16.71 9.48 22.29
C TYR A 161 16.94 8.64 23.55
N ASN A 162 17.69 7.55 23.47
CA ASN A 162 17.89 6.57 24.56
C ASN A 162 16.59 6.14 25.29
N MET A 163 15.47 6.17 24.58
CA MET A 163 14.15 5.80 25.11
C MET A 163 13.77 4.37 24.72
N GLY A 164 14.12 3.93 23.52
CA GLY A 164 13.70 2.64 22.97
C GLY A 164 14.25 1.41 23.71
N GLY A 165 15.34 1.59 24.47
CA GLY A 165 16.00 0.50 25.20
C GLY A 165 15.15 -0.17 26.29
N THR A 166 14.18 0.53 26.87
CA THR A 166 13.31 0.01 27.96
C THR A 166 11.94 -0.47 27.46
N GLY A 167 11.49 -0.08 26.28
CA GLY A 167 10.15 -0.39 25.77
C GLY A 167 9.84 -1.88 25.61
N ALA A 168 10.84 -2.75 25.49
CA ALA A 168 10.62 -4.19 25.39
C ALA A 168 10.18 -4.83 26.72
N ILE A 169 10.50 -4.22 27.86
CA ILE A 169 10.21 -4.78 29.18
C ILE A 169 8.70 -4.91 29.45
N VAL A 170 7.88 -4.02 28.86
CA VAL A 170 6.42 -4.01 29.02
C VAL A 170 5.73 -5.24 28.44
N PHE A 171 6.41 -5.96 27.56
CA PHE A 171 5.95 -7.21 26.95
C PHE A 171 6.50 -8.47 27.63
N CYS A 172 7.30 -8.33 28.68
CA CYS A 172 7.73 -9.45 29.53
C CYS A 172 6.56 -9.90 30.42
N GLY A 173 6.73 -11.00 31.15
CA GLY A 173 5.73 -11.58 32.04
C GLY A 173 5.09 -10.60 33.04
N GLU A 174 4.50 -11.07 34.10
CA GLU A 174 3.78 -10.23 35.07
C GLU A 174 4.72 -9.28 35.85
N HIS A 175 5.90 -9.78 36.20
CA HIS A 175 6.90 -9.03 36.99
C HIS A 175 7.81 -8.16 36.13
N ARG A 176 7.67 -8.25 34.80
CA ARG A 176 8.44 -7.45 33.85
C ARG A 176 9.96 -7.61 34.00
N TYR A 177 10.45 -8.84 34.14
CA TYR A 177 11.89 -9.07 34.27
C TYR A 177 12.66 -8.88 32.99
N GLN A 178 13.77 -8.11 33.10
CA GLN A 178 14.79 -7.96 32.05
C GLN A 178 16.18 -8.04 32.70
N LEU A 179 16.96 -9.03 32.33
CA LEU A 179 18.39 -9.16 32.74
C LEU A 179 19.26 -8.48 31.69
N ILE A 180 20.18 -7.62 32.11
CA ILE A 180 21.21 -7.01 31.28
C ILE A 180 22.57 -7.43 31.80
N GLY A 181 23.45 -7.88 30.90
CA GLY A 181 24.86 -8.16 31.20
C GLY A 181 25.74 -7.55 30.11
N SER A 182 26.87 -6.91 30.46
CA SER A 182 27.72 -6.29 29.48
C SER A 182 29.19 -6.25 29.94
N ARG A 183 30.07 -6.27 28.92
CA ARG A 183 31.51 -6.02 29.10
C ARG A 183 32.02 -5.22 27.90
N ARG A 184 32.87 -4.26 28.17
CA ARG A 184 33.45 -3.39 27.16
C ARG A 184 34.23 -4.15 26.09
N TYR A 185 34.20 -3.66 24.84
CA TYR A 185 34.78 -4.32 23.66
C TYR A 185 36.27 -4.60 23.74
N ASP A 186 37.05 -3.76 24.44
CA ASP A 186 38.50 -3.91 24.62
C ASP A 186 38.87 -4.95 25.68
N GLY A 187 37.87 -5.59 26.31
CA GLY A 187 38.06 -6.57 27.38
C GLY A 187 38.51 -5.97 28.70
N SER A 188 38.60 -4.65 28.81
CA SER A 188 38.89 -3.96 30.07
C SER A 188 37.73 -4.08 31.05
N GLY A 189 38.04 -4.09 32.33
CA GLY A 189 37.07 -4.17 33.43
C GLY A 189 36.32 -5.50 33.51
N ASP A 190 35.46 -5.56 34.52
CA ASP A 190 34.64 -6.72 34.84
C ASP A 190 33.40 -6.83 33.97
N PHE A 191 32.81 -8.03 33.88
CA PHE A 191 31.47 -8.21 33.37
C PHE A 191 30.46 -7.77 34.44
N GLY A 192 29.71 -6.71 34.12
CA GLY A 192 28.62 -6.17 34.92
C GLY A 192 27.27 -6.76 34.54
N PHE A 193 26.34 -6.88 35.50
CA PHE A 193 24.98 -7.30 35.21
C PHE A 193 23.98 -6.64 36.18
N THR A 194 22.73 -6.54 35.79
CA THR A 194 21.62 -6.12 36.64
C THR A 194 20.30 -6.73 36.16
N LEU A 195 19.35 -6.88 37.06
CA LEU A 195 17.99 -7.32 36.77
C LEU A 195 17.03 -6.12 36.93
N ILE A 196 16.29 -5.81 35.90
CA ILE A 196 15.20 -4.81 35.96
C ILE A 196 13.89 -5.54 36.22
N ARG A 197 12.99 -4.93 37.03
CA ARG A 197 11.65 -5.44 37.27
C ARG A 197 10.64 -4.30 37.48
N LYS A 198 9.37 -4.64 37.42
CA LYS A 198 8.28 -3.81 37.93
C LYS A 198 8.21 -3.97 39.44
N HIS A 199 8.21 -2.88 40.20
CA HIS A 199 8.16 -2.91 41.69
C HIS A 199 6.87 -3.58 42.18
N PRO A 200 6.94 -4.62 42.99
CA PRO A 200 5.77 -5.26 43.60
C PRO A 200 5.26 -4.42 44.74
N LEU A 201 4.15 -3.66 44.51
CA LEU A 201 3.54 -2.83 45.57
C LEU A 201 3.07 -3.66 46.76
N SER A 202 3.53 -3.32 47.96
CA SER A 202 3.01 -3.84 49.25
C SER A 202 1.56 -3.40 49.49
N ALA A 203 0.88 -4.04 50.44
CA ALA A 203 -0.48 -3.69 50.80
C ALA A 203 -0.62 -2.24 51.32
N GLU A 204 0.45 -1.70 51.95
CA GLU A 204 0.49 -0.32 52.41
C GLU A 204 0.73 0.68 51.28
N GLU A 205 1.65 0.33 50.36
CA GLU A 205 1.92 1.19 49.19
C GLU A 205 0.71 1.27 48.25
N LYS A 206 -0.07 0.19 48.06
CA LYS A 206 -1.33 0.22 47.30
C LYS A 206 -2.36 1.21 47.82
N LYS A 207 -2.28 1.62 49.12
CA LYS A 207 -3.18 2.62 49.70
C LYS A 207 -2.73 4.06 49.47
N THR A 208 -1.43 4.26 49.27
CA THR A 208 -0.80 5.59 49.23
C THR A 208 -0.29 5.96 47.84
N LYS A 209 0.19 5.02 47.05
CA LYS A 209 0.73 5.26 45.71
C LYS A 209 -0.31 4.98 44.62
N LYS A 210 -0.37 5.85 43.61
CA LYS A 210 -1.28 5.72 42.47
C LYS A 210 -0.79 4.70 41.43
N ASN A 211 0.53 4.57 41.24
CA ASN A 211 1.18 3.70 40.28
C ASN A 211 2.40 3.03 40.92
N THR A 212 2.81 1.89 40.34
CA THR A 212 4.10 1.27 40.56
C THR A 212 5.18 1.97 39.72
N TRP A 213 6.39 1.50 39.79
CA TRP A 213 7.55 1.96 38.99
C TRP A 213 8.41 0.80 38.57
N TYR A 214 9.39 1.07 37.70
CA TYR A 214 10.44 0.12 37.34
C TYR A 214 11.70 0.39 38.13
N GLU A 215 12.34 -0.66 38.61
CA GLU A 215 13.55 -0.65 39.43
C GLU A 215 14.58 -1.66 38.97
N TYR A 216 15.84 -1.48 39.34
CA TYR A 216 16.94 -2.36 38.96
C TYR A 216 17.76 -2.78 40.20
N LEU A 217 18.37 -3.97 40.08
CA LEU A 217 19.14 -4.62 41.15
C LEU A 217 20.50 -3.94 41.35
N LYS A 218 20.84 -3.63 42.61
CA LYS A 218 22.16 -3.26 43.08
C LYS A 218 22.57 -4.20 44.19
N ILE A 219 23.89 -4.39 44.40
CA ILE A 219 24.45 -5.11 45.50
C ILE A 219 25.55 -4.25 46.12
N ASP A 220 25.50 -4.04 47.44
CA ASP A 220 26.38 -3.12 48.15
C ASP A 220 26.44 -1.71 47.47
N GLY A 221 25.29 -1.21 47.02
CA GLY A 221 25.18 0.10 46.38
C GLY A 221 25.74 0.19 44.97
N LYS A 222 26.21 -0.88 44.35
CA LYS A 222 26.85 -0.93 43.03
C LYS A 222 26.16 -1.94 42.10
N ILE A 223 26.38 -1.77 40.80
CA ILE A 223 26.05 -2.76 39.79
C ILE A 223 26.89 -3.99 40.02
N PRO A 224 26.29 -5.18 40.27
CA PRO A 224 27.03 -6.40 40.49
C PRO A 224 27.93 -6.75 39.30
N SER A 225 29.19 -7.13 39.57
CA SER A 225 30.18 -7.45 38.55
C SER A 225 31.11 -8.58 39.00
N PHE A 226 31.78 -9.19 38.05
CA PHE A 226 32.81 -10.21 38.31
C PHE A 226 33.77 -10.34 37.10
N PRO A 227 35.02 -10.71 37.32
CA PRO A 227 35.99 -10.90 36.26
C PRO A 227 35.64 -12.10 35.40
N ILE A 228 35.85 -11.96 34.08
CA ILE A 228 35.67 -13.06 33.14
C ILE A 228 36.79 -13.04 32.08
N THR A 229 37.13 -14.23 31.58
CA THR A 229 37.81 -14.43 30.31
C THR A 229 36.76 -14.70 29.24
N GLU A 230 35.86 -15.62 29.51
CA GLU A 230 34.74 -16.03 28.68
C GLU A 230 33.55 -16.54 29.50
N LEU A 231 32.32 -16.47 28.95
CA LEU A 231 31.13 -17.08 29.53
C LEU A 231 30.45 -17.98 28.49
N ASP A 232 30.07 -19.18 28.92
CA ASP A 232 29.20 -20.06 28.15
C ASP A 232 27.72 -19.69 28.40
N VAL A 233 27.14 -18.98 27.47
CA VAL A 233 25.75 -18.51 27.49
C VAL A 233 24.93 -19.11 26.34
N GLY A 234 25.39 -20.19 25.73
CA GLY A 234 24.66 -20.94 24.69
C GLY A 234 24.55 -20.22 23.34
N LEU A 235 25.47 -19.31 23.03
CA LEU A 235 25.47 -18.60 21.72
C LEU A 235 25.61 -19.60 20.57
N ALA A 236 25.05 -19.21 19.44
CA ALA A 236 25.11 -19.99 18.20
C ALA A 236 26.55 -20.12 17.69
N GLY A 237 26.82 -21.21 16.92
CA GLY A 237 28.14 -21.49 16.34
C GLY A 237 29.22 -21.86 17.35
N GLY A 238 28.85 -22.29 18.59
CA GLY A 238 29.80 -22.60 19.67
C GLY A 238 30.53 -21.39 20.25
N ARG A 239 30.07 -20.18 19.92
CA ARG A 239 30.67 -18.93 20.38
C ARG A 239 30.52 -18.78 21.88
N LYS A 240 31.55 -18.29 22.55
CA LYS A 240 31.51 -17.87 23.95
C LYS A 240 31.41 -16.37 24.04
N PHE A 241 30.71 -15.87 25.07
CA PHE A 241 30.67 -14.44 25.34
C PHE A 241 32.00 -13.99 25.93
N THR A 242 32.59 -12.96 25.33
CA THR A 242 33.82 -12.34 25.85
C THR A 242 33.61 -10.85 26.10
N THR A 243 32.96 -10.18 25.18
CA THR A 243 32.67 -8.73 25.16
C THR A 243 31.30 -8.46 24.51
N GLY A 244 30.80 -7.23 24.60
CA GLY A 244 29.51 -6.82 24.06
C GLY A 244 28.40 -6.84 25.11
N THR A 245 27.15 -7.07 24.67
CA THR A 245 25.99 -6.99 25.56
C THR A 245 25.09 -8.21 25.42
N ILE A 246 24.49 -8.63 26.53
CA ILE A 246 23.44 -9.65 26.60
C ILE A 246 22.24 -9.05 27.29
N ILE A 247 21.06 -9.13 26.65
CA ILE A 247 19.78 -8.76 27.24
C ILE A 247 18.88 -9.98 27.21
N LYS A 248 18.35 -10.39 28.36
CA LYS A 248 17.36 -11.46 28.44
C LYS A 248 16.02 -10.93 28.90
N LEU A 249 15.01 -11.17 28.10
CA LEU A 249 13.60 -10.81 28.31
C LEU A 249 12.86 -12.08 28.76
N PHE A 250 12.19 -12.05 29.89
CA PHE A 250 11.53 -13.23 30.47
C PHE A 250 10.04 -13.25 30.09
N ASP A 251 9.56 -14.44 29.73
CA ASP A 251 8.14 -14.69 29.39
C ASP A 251 7.60 -13.66 28.40
N TYR A 252 8.37 -13.42 27.33
CA TYR A 252 8.10 -12.38 26.34
C TYR A 252 6.86 -12.69 25.51
N GLN A 253 5.98 -11.73 25.39
CA GLN A 253 4.75 -11.84 24.61
C GLN A 253 5.06 -11.74 23.11
N LEU A 254 4.93 -12.84 22.38
CA LEU A 254 4.97 -12.83 20.93
C LEU A 254 3.62 -12.37 20.33
N PRO A 255 3.58 -11.93 19.07
CA PRO A 255 2.32 -11.58 18.38
C PRO A 255 1.30 -12.72 18.46
N ALA A 256 0.03 -12.38 18.54
CA ALA A 256 -1.06 -13.36 18.57
C ALA A 256 -1.01 -14.27 17.33
N GLY A 257 -1.18 -15.58 17.55
CA GLY A 257 -1.13 -16.57 16.46
C GLY A 257 0.27 -17.08 16.11
N SER A 258 1.33 -16.56 16.73
CA SER A 258 2.71 -17.09 16.54
C SER A 258 2.81 -18.51 17.11
N ARG A 259 2.75 -19.51 16.24
CA ARG A 259 2.83 -20.95 16.60
C ARG A 259 4.12 -21.62 16.17
N GLY A 260 4.90 -20.95 15.31
CA GLY A 260 6.16 -21.46 14.77
C GLY A 260 7.39 -20.94 15.51
N GLY A 261 8.57 -21.49 15.18
CA GLY A 261 9.85 -21.08 15.75
C GLY A 261 10.31 -19.68 15.28
N LEU A 262 11.32 -19.15 16.00
CA LEU A 262 11.93 -17.84 15.67
C LEU A 262 12.36 -17.72 14.19
N PRO A 263 13.06 -18.70 13.59
CA PRO A 263 13.55 -18.56 12.22
C PRO A 263 12.45 -18.53 11.16
N GLN A 264 11.21 -18.84 11.52
CA GLN A 264 10.06 -18.88 10.61
C GLN A 264 9.11 -17.70 10.84
N GLU A 265 8.41 -17.67 11.97
CA GLU A 265 7.35 -16.70 12.20
C GLU A 265 7.86 -15.36 12.73
N VAL A 266 8.77 -15.37 13.71
CA VAL A 266 9.32 -14.12 14.23
C VAL A 266 10.15 -13.40 13.17
N ARG A 267 10.88 -14.16 12.33
CA ARG A 267 11.60 -13.60 11.18
C ARG A 267 10.67 -12.79 10.25
N ARG A 268 9.46 -13.29 9.96
CA ARG A 268 8.50 -12.55 9.13
C ARG A 268 8.10 -11.24 9.78
N ALA A 269 7.73 -11.30 11.06
CA ALA A 269 7.34 -10.12 11.80
C ALA A 269 8.48 -9.08 11.92
N LEU A 270 9.72 -9.54 12.14
CA LEU A 270 10.90 -8.67 12.14
C LEU A 270 11.11 -7.99 10.77
N ASN A 271 10.93 -8.73 9.68
CA ASN A 271 11.13 -8.20 8.33
C ASN A 271 10.14 -7.10 7.94
N GLN A 272 8.96 -7.01 8.58
CA GLN A 272 8.05 -5.88 8.39
C GLN A 272 8.67 -4.54 8.80
N PHE A 273 9.49 -4.56 9.85
CA PHE A 273 10.12 -3.37 10.40
C PHE A 273 11.60 -3.24 10.02
N LEU A 274 12.23 -4.32 9.52
CA LEU A 274 13.59 -4.34 9.01
C LEU A 274 13.56 -4.58 7.50
N PHE A 275 13.49 -3.51 6.72
CA PHE A 275 13.49 -3.63 5.26
C PHE A 275 14.90 -3.96 4.75
N GLU A 276 15.91 -3.19 5.16
CA GLU A 276 17.32 -3.34 4.79
C GLU A 276 18.22 -3.00 6.00
N PRO A 277 18.26 -3.87 7.04
CA PRO A 277 19.11 -3.60 8.19
C PRO A 277 20.57 -3.55 7.77
N ALA A 278 21.37 -2.72 8.44
CA ALA A 278 22.78 -2.53 8.10
C ALA A 278 23.63 -3.80 8.34
N LEU A 279 23.23 -4.68 9.27
CA LEU A 279 23.90 -5.93 9.59
C LEU A 279 22.90 -7.09 9.63
N PRO A 280 23.30 -8.30 9.19
CA PRO A 280 22.49 -9.50 9.31
C PRO A 280 22.40 -9.97 10.77
N ILE A 281 21.28 -10.63 11.11
CA ILE A 281 20.93 -11.06 12.47
C ILE A 281 20.70 -12.57 12.47
N TYR A 282 21.21 -13.27 13.48
CA TYR A 282 21.06 -14.71 13.66
C TYR A 282 19.89 -15.02 14.59
N LEU A 283 19.08 -15.99 14.21
CA LEU A 283 17.90 -16.45 14.95
C LEU A 283 18.10 -17.91 15.33
N LYS A 284 17.94 -18.24 16.62
CA LYS A 284 18.05 -19.63 17.11
C LYS A 284 16.93 -19.93 18.09
N ASP A 285 16.28 -21.05 17.88
CA ASP A 285 15.27 -21.58 18.77
C ASP A 285 15.82 -22.81 19.51
N SER A 286 15.31 -23.04 20.73
CA SER A 286 15.68 -24.23 21.50
C SER A 286 14.97 -25.49 20.98
N PRO A 287 15.64 -26.63 20.85
CA PRO A 287 15.01 -27.89 20.47
C PRO A 287 13.87 -28.31 21.41
N GLU A 288 13.94 -27.95 22.68
CA GLU A 288 12.94 -28.29 23.70
C GLU A 288 11.61 -27.61 23.41
N ARG A 289 11.65 -26.42 22.83
CA ARG A 289 10.43 -25.67 22.41
C ARG A 289 9.74 -26.33 21.22
N TYR A 290 10.49 -26.84 20.26
CA TYR A 290 9.98 -27.41 19.00
C TYR A 290 10.72 -28.72 18.64
N PRO A 291 10.50 -29.83 19.36
CA PRO A 291 11.26 -31.09 19.17
C PRO A 291 11.14 -31.69 17.75
N ASN A 292 10.02 -31.42 17.08
CA ASN A 292 9.72 -31.95 15.74
C ASN A 292 10.09 -30.96 14.60
N ASN A 293 10.60 -29.77 14.90
CA ASN A 293 10.96 -28.78 13.89
C ASN A 293 12.42 -28.98 13.49
N LYS A 294 12.63 -29.11 12.17
CA LYS A 294 14.00 -29.28 11.62
C LYS A 294 14.70 -27.92 11.39
N VAL A 295 13.96 -26.81 11.40
CA VAL A 295 14.47 -25.46 11.11
C VAL A 295 14.45 -24.65 12.42
N LEU A 296 15.48 -24.88 13.25
CA LEU A 296 15.65 -24.21 14.55
C LEU A 296 16.61 -23.02 14.49
N GLU A 297 17.36 -22.88 13.42
CA GLU A 297 18.36 -21.84 13.24
C GLU A 297 18.22 -21.18 11.86
N GLY A 298 18.49 -19.90 11.78
CA GLY A 298 18.46 -19.13 10.53
C GLY A 298 19.01 -17.73 10.71
N ASP A 299 19.19 -17.03 9.62
CA ASP A 299 19.56 -15.63 9.63
C ASP A 299 18.48 -14.79 8.94
N THR A 300 18.43 -13.52 9.26
CA THR A 300 17.62 -12.54 8.56
C THR A 300 18.47 -11.34 8.18
N PHE A 301 18.29 -10.85 6.95
CA PHE A 301 18.94 -9.66 6.45
C PHE A 301 17.93 -8.72 5.79
N GLY A 302 16.75 -8.66 6.40
CA GLY A 302 15.65 -7.79 6.03
C GLY A 302 14.76 -8.29 4.91
N LEU A 303 13.71 -7.50 4.65
CA LEU A 303 12.69 -7.82 3.65
C LEU A 303 13.21 -7.66 2.22
N LYS A 304 14.01 -6.64 1.95
CA LYS A 304 14.63 -6.40 0.64
C LYS A 304 15.37 -7.63 0.12
N ARG A 305 16.20 -8.23 0.97
CA ARG A 305 16.94 -9.46 0.64
C ARG A 305 16.02 -10.60 0.24
N ARG A 306 14.93 -10.77 0.96
CA ARG A 306 13.93 -11.79 0.63
C ARG A 306 13.27 -11.52 -0.71
N LEU A 307 12.89 -10.27 -1.00
CA LEU A 307 12.22 -9.89 -2.24
C LEU A 307 13.14 -10.03 -3.46
N GLU A 308 14.42 -9.66 -3.34
CA GLU A 308 15.35 -9.61 -4.47
C GLU A 308 16.10 -10.92 -4.69
N GLU A 309 16.28 -11.75 -3.64
CA GLU A 309 17.10 -12.97 -3.71
C GLU A 309 16.42 -14.22 -3.14
N ASP A 310 16.19 -14.29 -1.82
CA ASP A 310 15.80 -15.54 -1.13
C ASP A 310 14.41 -16.04 -1.57
N ASP A 311 13.44 -15.16 -1.79
CA ASP A 311 12.06 -15.44 -2.20
C ASP A 311 11.71 -14.76 -3.54
N SER A 312 12.70 -14.38 -4.36
CA SER A 312 12.52 -13.67 -5.64
C SER A 312 11.60 -14.37 -6.65
N ARG A 313 11.36 -15.68 -6.46
CA ARG A 313 10.38 -16.43 -7.26
C ARG A 313 8.98 -15.84 -7.26
N TYR A 314 8.60 -15.10 -6.21
CA TYR A 314 7.30 -14.43 -6.11
C TYR A 314 7.27 -13.09 -6.85
N ILE A 315 8.42 -12.52 -7.19
CA ILE A 315 8.54 -11.21 -7.81
C ILE A 315 8.51 -11.35 -9.34
N GLN A 316 7.61 -10.60 -9.98
CA GLN A 316 7.54 -10.45 -11.44
C GLN A 316 8.63 -9.51 -11.90
N GLU A 317 8.70 -8.32 -11.29
CA GLU A 317 9.72 -7.32 -11.53
C GLU A 317 9.82 -6.34 -10.36
N HIS A 318 10.92 -5.63 -10.25
CA HIS A 318 11.07 -4.49 -9.36
C HIS A 318 11.80 -3.35 -10.06
N PHE A 319 11.48 -2.13 -9.67
CA PHE A 319 12.10 -0.92 -10.22
C PHE A 319 12.06 0.20 -9.17
N THR A 320 12.98 1.17 -9.34
CA THR A 320 13.13 2.28 -8.40
C THR A 320 13.00 3.60 -9.13
N ASP A 321 12.17 4.48 -8.60
CA ASP A 321 12.02 5.87 -9.03
C ASP A 321 12.43 6.82 -7.90
N ALA A 322 12.91 8.01 -8.26
CA ALA A 322 13.28 9.03 -7.31
C ALA A 322 12.71 10.41 -7.71
N LEU A 323 12.33 11.19 -6.70
CA LEU A 323 11.84 12.55 -6.85
C LEU A 323 12.54 13.46 -5.84
N THR A 324 13.12 14.58 -6.30
CA THR A 324 13.65 15.62 -5.41
C THR A 324 12.67 16.79 -5.42
N HIS A 325 12.13 17.13 -4.25
CA HIS A 325 11.16 18.20 -4.06
C HIS A 325 11.71 19.25 -3.10
N LYS A 326 11.57 20.54 -3.47
CA LYS A 326 12.01 21.65 -2.62
C LYS A 326 11.17 21.70 -1.34
N GLY A 327 11.81 21.57 -0.19
CA GLY A 327 11.17 21.58 1.14
C GLY A 327 10.79 20.21 1.68
N ALA A 328 10.87 19.15 0.87
CA ALA A 328 10.72 17.77 1.34
C ALA A 328 12.03 16.96 1.25
N GLY A 329 12.95 17.34 0.35
CA GLY A 329 14.17 16.61 0.07
C GLY A 329 13.97 15.55 -1.03
N THR A 330 14.76 14.47 -0.99
CA THR A 330 14.72 13.39 -1.97
C THR A 330 13.97 12.18 -1.45
N ILE A 331 12.96 11.76 -2.20
CA ILE A 331 12.15 10.55 -1.98
C ILE A 331 12.59 9.51 -3.01
N LYS A 332 12.93 8.32 -2.55
CA LYS A 332 13.27 7.19 -3.41
C LYS A 332 12.28 6.06 -3.14
N ALA A 333 11.52 5.65 -4.15
CA ALA A 333 10.52 4.60 -4.04
C ALA A 333 10.88 3.39 -4.92
N THR A 334 10.89 2.20 -4.34
CA THR A 334 11.09 0.94 -5.05
C THR A 334 9.78 0.17 -5.05
N CYS A 335 9.27 -0.14 -6.24
CA CYS A 335 8.09 -0.96 -6.45
C CYS A 335 8.49 -2.42 -6.66
N TYR A 336 7.87 -3.33 -5.91
CA TYR A 336 7.98 -4.79 -6.10
C TYR A 336 6.64 -5.31 -6.57
N VAL A 337 6.58 -5.74 -7.84
CA VAL A 337 5.36 -6.30 -8.44
C VAL A 337 5.41 -7.81 -8.30
N PHE A 338 4.41 -8.39 -7.64
CA PHE A 338 4.32 -9.82 -7.42
C PHE A 338 3.66 -10.54 -8.59
N LYS A 339 4.10 -11.77 -8.86
CA LYS A 339 3.47 -12.67 -9.82
C LYS A 339 2.07 -13.06 -9.34
N ALA A 340 1.14 -13.17 -10.26
CA ALA A 340 -0.20 -13.70 -9.96
C ALA A 340 -0.16 -15.21 -9.66
N LYS A 341 0.74 -15.94 -10.33
CA LYS A 341 0.91 -17.39 -10.15
C LYS A 341 2.39 -17.77 -10.12
N VAL A 342 2.77 -18.65 -9.21
CA VAL A 342 4.11 -19.22 -9.08
C VAL A 342 4.05 -20.71 -9.44
N ASP A 343 5.08 -21.23 -10.11
CA ASP A 343 5.15 -22.62 -10.53
C ASP A 343 4.86 -23.61 -9.40
N GLY A 344 4.01 -24.59 -9.69
CA GLY A 344 3.59 -25.61 -8.73
C GLY A 344 2.53 -25.18 -7.73
N LYS A 345 1.94 -23.97 -7.86
CA LYS A 345 0.86 -23.46 -7.01
C LYS A 345 -0.29 -22.93 -7.86
N SER A 346 -1.51 -23.01 -7.33
CA SER A 346 -2.66 -22.28 -7.88
C SER A 346 -2.51 -20.77 -7.61
N VAL A 347 -3.30 -19.94 -8.27
CA VAL A 347 -3.36 -18.48 -8.04
C VAL A 347 -3.72 -18.19 -6.59
N LYS A 348 -4.71 -18.91 -6.02
CA LYS A 348 -5.11 -18.76 -4.62
C LYS A 348 -3.98 -19.10 -3.65
N GLU A 349 -3.30 -20.22 -3.83
CA GLU A 349 -2.17 -20.61 -2.97
C GLU A 349 -0.99 -19.64 -3.10
N THR A 350 -0.75 -19.08 -4.29
CA THR A 350 0.27 -18.06 -4.50
C THR A 350 -0.07 -16.79 -3.74
N ARG A 351 -1.30 -16.31 -3.87
CA ARG A 351 -1.80 -15.13 -3.14
C ARG A 351 -1.71 -15.31 -1.63
N ASP A 352 -2.26 -16.42 -1.10
CA ASP A 352 -2.25 -16.68 0.34
C ASP A 352 -0.81 -16.77 0.89
N ALA A 353 0.13 -17.26 0.07
CA ALA A 353 1.54 -17.27 0.42
C ALA A 353 2.15 -15.86 0.40
N ILE A 354 1.80 -15.03 -0.59
CA ILE A 354 2.26 -13.63 -0.69
C ILE A 354 1.73 -12.82 0.50
N ASP A 355 0.44 -12.87 0.77
CA ASP A 355 -0.17 -12.17 1.90
C ASP A 355 0.49 -12.55 3.23
N LYS A 356 0.62 -13.84 3.48
CA LYS A 356 1.23 -14.36 4.71
C LYS A 356 2.69 -13.95 4.86
N GLU A 357 3.46 -13.94 3.77
CA GLU A 357 4.91 -13.74 3.81
C GLU A 357 5.33 -12.27 3.67
N PHE A 358 4.54 -11.44 2.97
CA PHE A 358 4.98 -10.09 2.57
C PHE A 358 4.01 -8.97 2.94
N PHE A 359 2.72 -9.25 3.16
CA PHE A 359 1.70 -8.25 3.50
C PHE A 359 1.03 -8.47 4.86
N PRO A 360 1.76 -8.82 5.93
CA PRO A 360 1.12 -8.99 7.21
C PRO A 360 0.42 -7.68 7.62
N ASP A 361 -0.81 -7.79 8.15
CA ASP A 361 -1.68 -6.66 8.49
C ASP A 361 -2.01 -5.70 7.31
N GLY A 362 -1.85 -6.17 6.05
CA GLY A 362 -2.12 -5.39 4.85
C GLY A 362 -1.15 -4.23 4.60
N MET A 363 0.02 -4.24 5.22
CA MET A 363 1.07 -3.24 5.02
C MET A 363 1.69 -3.39 3.63
N CYS A 364 1.45 -2.43 2.74
CA CYS A 364 1.94 -2.49 1.35
C CYS A 364 2.86 -1.33 0.96
N VAL A 365 2.86 -0.21 1.70
CA VAL A 365 3.81 0.88 1.52
C VAL A 365 4.61 1.04 2.79
N LEU A 366 5.91 0.84 2.72
CA LEU A 366 6.83 0.86 3.86
C LEU A 366 7.75 2.06 3.77
N PHE A 367 7.73 2.93 4.78
CA PHE A 367 8.60 4.11 4.88
C PHE A 367 9.77 3.81 5.81
N SER A 368 11.00 3.86 5.30
CA SER A 368 12.19 3.54 6.07
C SER A 368 13.16 4.71 6.25
N LEU A 369 13.91 4.65 7.35
CA LEU A 369 15.12 5.44 7.59
C LEU A 369 16.25 4.47 7.89
N ASN A 370 17.34 4.55 7.13
CA ASN A 370 18.49 3.63 7.24
C ASN A 370 18.05 2.15 7.29
N GLY A 371 17.07 1.77 6.45
CA GLY A 371 16.57 0.41 6.33
C GLY A 371 15.63 -0.08 7.43
N GLN A 372 15.39 0.68 8.50
CA GLN A 372 14.33 0.41 9.49
C GLN A 372 13.04 1.10 9.07
N VAL A 373 11.93 0.37 9.09
CA VAL A 373 10.59 0.91 8.78
C VAL A 373 10.08 1.72 9.97
N HIS A 374 9.68 2.96 9.71
CA HIS A 374 9.19 3.93 10.68
C HIS A 374 7.70 4.27 10.49
N GLY A 375 7.08 3.71 9.48
CA GLY A 375 5.67 3.90 9.19
C GLY A 375 5.25 3.14 7.94
N HIS A 376 3.95 2.99 7.74
CA HIS A 376 3.39 2.25 6.61
C HIS A 376 2.04 2.82 6.17
N LEU A 377 1.62 2.43 4.96
CA LEU A 377 0.24 2.58 4.48
C LEU A 377 -0.31 1.21 4.09
N GLY A 378 -1.62 1.08 4.21
CA GLY A 378 -2.34 -0.12 3.81
C GLY A 378 -2.65 -0.15 2.31
N THR A 379 -3.23 -1.26 1.86
CA THR A 379 -3.57 -1.53 0.46
C THR A 379 -4.55 -0.54 -0.16
N GLN A 380 -5.28 0.25 0.68
CA GLN A 380 -6.13 1.34 0.20
C GLN A 380 -5.33 2.43 -0.54
N PHE A 381 -4.05 2.62 -0.22
CA PHE A 381 -3.21 3.56 -0.96
C PHE A 381 -3.10 3.15 -2.44
N ILE A 382 -2.95 1.86 -2.73
CA ILE A 382 -2.85 1.35 -4.10
C ILE A 382 -4.18 1.48 -4.83
N SER A 383 -5.30 1.05 -4.19
CA SER A 383 -6.61 1.05 -4.83
C SER A 383 -7.22 2.44 -4.97
N GLN A 384 -7.14 3.29 -3.93
CA GLN A 384 -7.82 4.59 -3.89
C GLN A 384 -6.93 5.75 -4.32
N THR A 385 -5.66 5.79 -3.87
CA THR A 385 -4.78 6.92 -4.17
C THR A 385 -4.08 6.75 -5.51
N LEU A 386 -3.50 5.57 -5.78
CA LEU A 386 -2.91 5.28 -7.10
C LEU A 386 -3.96 4.91 -8.15
N LYS A 387 -5.19 4.60 -7.75
CA LYS A 387 -6.29 4.13 -8.61
C LYS A 387 -5.94 2.86 -9.40
N MET A 388 -5.23 1.93 -8.77
CA MET A 388 -4.77 0.67 -9.37
C MET A 388 -5.27 -0.57 -8.60
N PRO A 389 -6.60 -0.81 -8.52
CA PRO A 389 -7.17 -1.88 -7.69
C PRO A 389 -6.68 -3.29 -8.06
N LEU A 390 -6.35 -3.57 -9.32
CA LEU A 390 -5.82 -4.87 -9.76
C LEU A 390 -4.40 -5.16 -9.22
N LEU A 391 -3.69 -4.15 -8.73
CA LEU A 391 -2.38 -4.30 -8.11
C LEU A 391 -2.44 -4.33 -6.58
N LYS A 392 -3.61 -4.22 -5.97
CA LYS A 392 -3.79 -4.05 -4.52
C LYS A 392 -3.03 -5.08 -3.68
N ASN A 393 -3.12 -6.37 -4.03
CA ASN A 393 -2.46 -7.46 -3.32
C ASN A 393 -1.20 -7.98 -4.06
N HIS A 394 -0.75 -7.25 -5.07
CA HIS A 394 0.38 -7.63 -5.92
C HIS A 394 1.43 -6.53 -6.06
N LEU A 395 1.38 -5.50 -5.20
CA LEU A 395 2.33 -4.40 -5.22
C LEU A 395 2.78 -4.06 -3.80
N LEU A 396 4.07 -4.19 -3.52
CA LEU A 396 4.70 -3.66 -2.33
C LEU A 396 5.60 -2.50 -2.73
N ILE A 397 5.50 -1.39 -2.00
CA ILE A 397 6.25 -0.17 -2.26
C ILE A 397 7.15 0.11 -1.06
N HIS A 398 8.44 0.17 -1.27
CA HIS A 398 9.38 0.63 -0.27
C HIS A 398 9.80 2.07 -0.56
N VAL A 399 9.69 2.94 0.43
CA VAL A 399 10.05 4.36 0.33
C VAL A 399 11.23 4.63 1.27
N ASP A 400 12.39 4.89 0.69
CA ASP A 400 13.55 5.34 1.45
C ASP A 400 13.43 6.84 1.73
N CYS A 401 13.26 7.17 3.00
CA CYS A 401 13.10 8.53 3.51
C CYS A 401 14.40 9.11 4.08
N THR A 402 15.53 8.43 3.91
CA THR A 402 16.84 8.91 4.42
C THR A 402 17.23 10.24 3.80
N GLY A 403 16.87 10.46 2.52
CA GLY A 403 17.12 11.70 1.78
C GLY A 403 16.11 12.84 2.02
N LEU A 404 15.14 12.66 2.92
CA LEU A 404 14.22 13.75 3.28
C LEU A 404 14.92 14.83 4.13
N ASP A 405 14.51 16.07 3.93
CA ASP A 405 14.94 17.21 4.75
C ASP A 405 14.60 16.98 6.23
N TYR A 406 15.46 17.46 7.13
CA TYR A 406 15.33 17.23 8.57
C TYR A 406 13.96 17.69 9.12
N ASP A 407 13.52 18.91 8.77
CA ASP A 407 12.27 19.47 9.27
C ASP A 407 11.07 18.66 8.78
N PHE A 408 11.04 18.30 7.49
CA PHE A 408 10.00 17.46 6.92
C PHE A 408 9.93 16.09 7.62
N ARG A 409 11.07 15.45 7.80
CA ARG A 409 11.19 14.14 8.44
C ARG A 409 10.79 14.16 9.91
N SER A 410 11.12 15.22 10.66
CA SER A 410 10.79 15.35 12.09
C SER A 410 9.29 15.46 12.34
N GLU A 411 8.54 16.05 11.41
CA GLU A 411 7.09 16.15 11.46
C GLU A 411 6.35 14.91 10.93
N LEU A 412 7.06 14.06 10.16
CA LEU A 412 6.46 12.90 9.50
C LEU A 412 6.36 11.67 10.41
N PHE A 413 7.41 11.36 11.19
CA PHE A 413 7.50 10.13 11.95
C PHE A 413 7.18 10.28 13.44
N MET A 414 6.48 9.28 14.01
CA MET A 414 6.27 9.16 15.44
C MET A 414 7.57 8.73 16.15
N ALA A 415 7.73 9.11 17.42
CA ALA A 415 8.86 8.66 18.23
C ALA A 415 8.85 7.13 18.49
N SER A 416 7.66 6.51 18.49
CA SER A 416 7.45 5.05 18.57
C SER A 416 7.90 4.27 17.34
N ARG A 417 8.14 4.94 16.20
CA ARG A 417 8.62 4.37 14.93
C ARG A 417 7.73 3.25 14.36
N ASP A 418 6.43 3.29 14.64
CA ASP A 418 5.45 2.30 14.20
C ASP A 418 4.47 2.85 13.16
N ARG A 419 4.33 4.18 13.05
CA ARG A 419 3.38 4.84 12.15
C ARG A 419 3.78 6.27 11.80
N LEU A 420 3.19 6.77 10.74
CA LEU A 420 3.28 8.19 10.37
C LEU A 420 2.39 9.03 11.28
N LYS A 421 2.82 10.27 11.57
CA LYS A 421 1.97 11.27 12.23
C LYS A 421 0.81 11.65 11.30
N SER A 422 -0.37 11.89 11.87
CA SER A 422 -1.46 12.50 11.12
C SER A 422 -1.18 14.01 10.96
N GLY A 423 -1.24 14.53 9.72
CA GLY A 423 -1.01 15.95 9.45
C GLY A 423 -0.67 16.25 7.99
N ASP A 424 -0.38 17.54 7.74
CA ASP A 424 -0.15 18.07 6.38
C ASP A 424 1.06 17.44 5.70
N LYS A 425 2.15 17.16 6.45
CA LYS A 425 3.36 16.53 5.89
C LYS A 425 3.11 15.10 5.41
N THR A 426 2.27 14.35 6.10
CA THR A 426 1.87 13.01 5.64
C THR A 426 0.98 13.09 4.40
N SER A 427 0.09 14.07 4.33
CA SER A 427 -0.73 14.30 3.14
C SER A 427 0.12 14.75 1.96
N GLU A 428 1.08 15.66 2.17
CA GLU A 428 2.05 16.11 1.18
C GLU A 428 2.89 14.92 0.67
N LEU A 429 3.42 14.08 1.57
CA LEU A 429 4.17 12.88 1.18
C LEU A 429 3.35 11.92 0.30
N ARG A 430 2.06 11.71 0.65
CA ARG A 430 1.16 10.86 -0.15
C ARG A 430 0.97 11.41 -1.57
N HIS A 431 0.84 12.74 -1.74
CA HIS A 431 0.73 13.38 -3.04
C HIS A 431 2.03 13.24 -3.84
N LEU A 432 3.17 13.56 -3.24
CA LEU A 432 4.48 13.40 -3.89
C LEU A 432 4.74 11.95 -4.31
N LEU A 433 4.37 10.99 -3.46
CA LEU A 433 4.52 9.58 -3.78
C LEU A 433 3.58 9.14 -4.92
N LYS A 434 2.34 9.64 -4.94
CA LYS A 434 1.44 9.41 -6.07
C LYS A 434 2.03 9.96 -7.37
N ASP A 435 2.50 11.21 -7.38
CA ASP A 435 3.07 11.86 -8.56
C ASP A 435 4.37 11.17 -9.03
N LEU A 436 5.10 10.56 -8.09
CA LEU A 436 6.28 9.75 -8.40
C LEU A 436 5.91 8.42 -9.06
N LEU A 437 4.88 7.74 -8.57
CA LEU A 437 4.54 6.37 -8.95
C LEU A 437 3.56 6.25 -10.12
N VAL A 438 2.66 7.24 -10.30
CA VAL A 438 1.72 7.27 -11.45
C VAL A 438 2.47 7.76 -12.69
N LYS A 439 3.54 7.07 -13.06
CA LYS A 439 4.34 7.28 -14.26
C LYS A 439 4.26 6.05 -15.16
N GLU A 440 4.88 6.14 -16.33
CA GLU A 440 4.75 5.18 -17.42
C GLU A 440 4.82 3.72 -16.98
N ARG A 441 5.86 3.32 -16.24
CA ARG A 441 6.11 1.88 -15.97
C ARG A 441 5.03 1.19 -15.13
N LEU A 442 4.63 1.79 -14.00
CA LEU A 442 3.58 1.20 -13.15
C LEU A 442 2.22 1.24 -13.84
N THR A 443 1.95 2.32 -14.57
CA THR A 443 0.74 2.48 -15.38
C THR A 443 0.67 1.44 -16.50
N ASP A 444 1.79 1.13 -17.16
CA ASP A 444 1.83 0.11 -18.22
C ASP A 444 1.61 -1.30 -17.67
N ILE A 445 2.20 -1.63 -16.51
CA ILE A 445 1.95 -2.91 -15.82
C ILE A 445 0.46 -3.03 -15.49
N TYR A 446 -0.14 -1.96 -14.98
CA TYR A 446 -1.57 -1.94 -14.69
C TYR A 446 -2.44 -2.09 -15.93
N LYS A 447 -2.13 -1.38 -17.03
CA LYS A 447 -2.81 -1.50 -18.33
C LYS A 447 -2.68 -2.92 -18.91
N GLN A 448 -1.49 -3.53 -18.85
CA GLN A 448 -1.29 -4.91 -19.31
C GLN A 448 -2.19 -5.89 -18.55
N ARG A 449 -2.27 -5.77 -17.23
CA ARG A 449 -3.20 -6.59 -16.42
C ARG A 449 -4.67 -6.33 -16.78
N LYS A 450 -5.05 -5.06 -16.95
CA LYS A 450 -6.42 -4.67 -17.36
C LYS A 450 -6.77 -5.25 -18.74
N ASN A 451 -5.87 -5.16 -19.71
CA ASN A 451 -6.08 -5.65 -21.07
C ASN A 451 -6.16 -7.18 -21.16
N ALA A 452 -5.45 -7.90 -20.30
CA ALA A 452 -5.54 -9.36 -20.22
C ALA A 452 -6.95 -9.85 -19.79
N ILE A 453 -7.81 -8.97 -19.26
CA ILE A 453 -9.19 -9.26 -18.86
C ILE A 453 -10.21 -8.95 -19.98
N SER A 454 -9.81 -8.29 -21.09
CA SER A 454 -10.76 -7.85 -22.12
C SER A 454 -11.31 -9.02 -22.94
N VAL A 455 -12.31 -9.67 -22.37
CA VAL A 455 -13.21 -10.60 -23.08
C VAL A 455 -14.56 -9.91 -23.21
N GLU A 456 -15.27 -10.12 -24.33
CA GLU A 456 -16.59 -9.54 -24.59
C GLU A 456 -17.56 -9.89 -23.47
N GLY A 457 -18.07 -8.86 -22.78
CA GLY A 457 -19.08 -9.02 -21.72
C GLY A 457 -20.51 -9.15 -22.28
N GLY A 458 -21.43 -9.64 -21.48
CA GLY A 458 -22.86 -9.71 -21.82
C GLY A 458 -23.53 -8.34 -21.86
N ASP A 459 -24.60 -8.17 -22.67
CA ASP A 459 -25.32 -6.92 -22.81
C ASP A 459 -26.18 -6.63 -21.57
N ALA A 460 -25.77 -5.62 -20.80
CA ALA A 460 -26.44 -5.19 -19.58
C ALA A 460 -27.86 -4.60 -19.83
N LYS A 461 -28.16 -4.15 -21.03
CA LYS A 461 -29.47 -3.54 -21.37
C LYS A 461 -30.60 -4.56 -21.32
N ASP A 462 -30.33 -5.82 -21.68
CA ASP A 462 -31.36 -6.86 -21.65
C ASP A 462 -31.67 -7.30 -20.22
N LEU A 463 -30.66 -7.34 -19.33
CA LEU A 463 -30.87 -7.61 -17.90
C LEU A 463 -31.75 -6.54 -17.25
N LEU A 464 -31.48 -5.25 -17.54
CA LEU A 464 -32.28 -4.17 -16.98
C LEU A 464 -33.70 -4.12 -17.53
N LYS A 465 -33.91 -4.43 -18.81
CA LYS A 465 -35.26 -4.56 -19.36
C LYS A 465 -36.08 -5.67 -18.69
N SER A 466 -35.42 -6.77 -18.35
CA SER A 466 -36.09 -7.85 -17.62
C SER A 466 -36.44 -7.45 -16.18
N PHE A 467 -35.56 -6.66 -15.53
CA PHE A 467 -35.77 -6.17 -14.17
C PHE A 467 -36.79 -5.03 -14.09
N SER A 468 -36.73 -4.07 -15.04
CA SER A 468 -37.62 -2.89 -15.03
C SER A 468 -39.08 -3.21 -15.33
N LYS A 469 -39.37 -4.35 -15.95
CA LYS A 469 -40.76 -4.77 -16.23
C LYS A 469 -41.52 -5.25 -14.99
N ASN A 470 -40.83 -5.68 -13.94
CA ASN A 470 -41.41 -6.51 -12.89
C ASN A 470 -41.24 -5.96 -11.45
N LEU A 471 -40.64 -4.81 -11.27
CA LEU A 471 -40.49 -4.20 -9.94
C LEU A 471 -41.16 -2.81 -9.91
N PRO A 472 -42.01 -2.50 -8.91
CA PRO A 472 -42.50 -1.17 -8.66
C PRO A 472 -41.31 -0.31 -8.15
N PHE A 473 -40.51 0.25 -9.06
CA PHE A 473 -39.44 1.13 -8.66
C PHE A 473 -40.01 2.35 -7.97
N ASN A 474 -39.58 2.56 -6.71
CA ASN A 474 -39.80 3.83 -6.02
C ASN A 474 -39.11 4.94 -6.83
N LYS A 475 -39.80 6.08 -7.03
CA LYS A 475 -39.26 7.25 -7.74
C LYS A 475 -37.89 7.70 -7.24
N ASP A 476 -37.62 7.51 -5.94
CA ASP A 476 -36.35 7.86 -5.32
C ASP A 476 -35.22 6.91 -5.73
N LEU A 477 -35.50 5.62 -5.89
CA LEU A 477 -34.53 4.62 -6.37
C LEU A 477 -34.16 4.86 -7.83
N MET A 478 -35.16 5.11 -8.69
CA MET A 478 -34.90 5.47 -10.10
C MET A 478 -34.10 6.77 -10.22
N ARG A 479 -34.38 7.74 -9.35
CA ARG A 479 -33.61 9.00 -9.33
C ARG A 479 -32.16 8.75 -8.91
N LEU A 480 -31.93 7.89 -7.93
CA LEU A 480 -30.58 7.49 -7.48
C LEU A 480 -29.80 6.78 -8.60
N LEU A 481 -30.43 5.81 -9.27
CA LEU A 481 -29.83 5.08 -10.39
C LEU A 481 -29.56 6.01 -11.58
N ASN A 482 -30.51 6.88 -11.92
CA ASN A 482 -30.32 7.87 -12.99
C ASN A 482 -29.21 8.87 -12.67
N GLN A 483 -29.06 9.31 -11.42
CA GLN A 483 -27.96 10.18 -11.01
C GLN A 483 -26.59 9.48 -11.10
N THR A 484 -26.54 8.18 -10.85
CA THR A 484 -25.30 7.40 -10.86
C THR A 484 -24.91 6.95 -12.27
N PHE A 485 -25.87 6.43 -13.04
CA PHE A 485 -25.63 5.78 -14.33
C PHE A 485 -26.22 6.57 -15.52
N LYS A 486 -26.86 7.72 -15.32
CA LYS A 486 -27.49 8.56 -16.36
C LYS A 486 -28.38 7.74 -17.31
N ILE A 487 -29.28 6.93 -16.74
CA ILE A 487 -30.19 6.10 -17.51
C ILE A 487 -31.31 6.99 -18.07
N GLU A 488 -31.50 7.02 -19.40
CA GLU A 488 -32.62 7.73 -20.03
C GLU A 488 -33.94 7.04 -19.70
N GLN A 489 -34.87 7.75 -19.08
CA GLN A 489 -36.26 7.31 -18.96
C GLN A 489 -36.95 7.49 -20.33
N GLN A 490 -37.43 6.41 -20.91
CA GLN A 490 -38.47 6.49 -21.91
C GLN A 490 -39.78 6.88 -21.20
N ASP A 491 -40.14 8.15 -21.21
CA ASP A 491 -41.44 8.66 -20.76
C ASP A 491 -42.56 8.04 -21.61
N GLU A 492 -43.25 7.04 -21.12
CA GLU A 492 -44.49 6.51 -21.70
C GLU A 492 -45.73 7.36 -21.40
N GLU A 493 -45.63 8.50 -20.75
CA GLU A 493 -46.77 9.37 -20.47
C GLU A 493 -46.65 10.71 -21.17
N LYS A 494 -46.92 10.76 -22.45
CA LYS A 494 -47.57 11.92 -23.17
C LYS A 494 -47.99 11.53 -24.57
N ARG A 495 -48.99 10.68 -24.69
CA ARG A 495 -49.82 10.64 -25.91
C ARG A 495 -50.84 11.78 -25.86
N LYS A 496 -50.55 12.87 -26.58
CA LYS A 496 -51.55 13.78 -27.11
C LYS A 496 -51.82 13.44 -28.59
N PRO A 497 -53.06 13.42 -29.05
CA PRO A 497 -53.38 12.89 -30.38
C PRO A 497 -53.02 13.81 -31.53
N ASP A 498 -52.52 13.17 -32.53
CA ASP A 498 -52.47 13.44 -33.96
C ASP A 498 -52.42 14.87 -34.55
N LYS A 499 -51.24 15.15 -35.12
CA LYS A 499 -51.18 15.74 -36.50
C LYS A 499 -50.17 14.96 -37.31
N PRO A 500 -50.47 14.62 -38.58
CA PRO A 500 -49.61 13.73 -39.37
C PRO A 500 -48.34 14.46 -39.81
N GLU A 501 -47.21 14.10 -39.25
CA GLU A 501 -45.90 14.50 -39.79
C GLU A 501 -45.42 13.44 -40.78
N LYS A 502 -44.96 13.94 -41.91
CA LYS A 502 -44.32 13.15 -42.98
C LYS A 502 -43.13 12.37 -42.47
N PRO A 503 -42.84 11.16 -42.95
CA PRO A 503 -41.75 10.34 -42.50
C PRO A 503 -40.42 11.02 -42.85
N LYS A 504 -39.64 11.41 -41.83
CA LYS A 504 -38.22 11.67 -41.97
C LYS A 504 -37.51 10.30 -42.00
N GLU A 505 -36.95 10.01 -43.17
CA GLU A 505 -36.02 8.88 -43.33
C GLU A 505 -34.89 8.97 -42.28
N LYS A 506 -34.86 8.00 -41.37
CA LYS A 506 -33.67 7.75 -40.54
C LYS A 506 -32.57 7.27 -41.46
N LYS A 507 -31.61 8.12 -41.77
CA LYS A 507 -30.35 7.67 -42.37
C LYS A 507 -29.73 6.67 -41.38
N GLN A 508 -29.67 5.41 -41.78
CA GLN A 508 -28.86 4.41 -41.11
C GLN A 508 -27.42 4.92 -41.13
N LYS A 509 -26.80 5.08 -39.97
CA LYS A 509 -25.37 5.33 -39.90
C LYS A 509 -24.68 4.09 -40.49
N GLU A 510 -23.97 4.29 -41.59
CA GLU A 510 -23.12 3.26 -42.15
C GLU A 510 -22.09 2.82 -41.06
N PRO A 511 -21.76 1.54 -40.93
CA PRO A 511 -20.75 1.07 -39.97
C PRO A 511 -19.41 1.78 -40.29
N PHE A 512 -18.72 2.23 -39.25
CA PHE A 512 -17.40 2.85 -39.36
C PHE A 512 -16.40 1.79 -39.89
N HIS A 513 -15.74 2.10 -40.99
CA HIS A 513 -14.70 1.27 -41.59
C HIS A 513 -13.35 1.97 -41.44
N PRO A 514 -12.55 1.60 -40.44
CA PRO A 514 -11.26 2.24 -40.19
C PRO A 514 -10.28 2.01 -41.33
N GLN A 515 -9.57 3.09 -41.72
CA GLN A 515 -8.50 3.05 -42.73
C GLN A 515 -7.13 3.13 -42.04
N ARG A 516 -6.12 2.53 -42.68
CA ARG A 516 -4.73 2.59 -42.15
C ARG A 516 -4.16 4.01 -42.19
N TYR A 517 -4.58 4.82 -43.19
CA TYR A 517 -4.21 6.23 -43.39
C TYR A 517 -5.46 7.08 -43.57
N PRO A 518 -5.41 8.38 -43.16
CA PRO A 518 -6.57 9.26 -43.35
C PRO A 518 -6.91 9.48 -44.82
N SER A 519 -8.20 9.45 -45.14
CA SER A 519 -8.71 9.93 -46.44
C SER A 519 -9.40 11.27 -46.32
N PHE A 520 -9.73 11.71 -45.11
CA PHE A 520 -10.25 13.05 -44.82
C PHE A 520 -9.97 13.44 -43.35
N PHE A 521 -9.98 14.76 -43.10
CA PHE A 521 -9.88 15.37 -41.77
C PHE A 521 -10.73 16.63 -41.73
N LYS A 522 -11.81 16.66 -40.94
CA LYS A 522 -12.79 17.72 -40.91
C LYS A 522 -13.19 18.12 -39.48
N LEU A 523 -13.39 19.43 -39.27
CA LEU A 523 -13.90 19.97 -38.02
C LEU A 523 -15.36 19.53 -37.79
N LYS A 524 -15.68 18.95 -36.64
CA LYS A 524 -17.03 18.47 -36.29
C LYS A 524 -17.79 19.58 -35.55
N GLY A 525 -18.97 19.94 -36.02
CA GLY A 525 -19.83 20.95 -35.36
C GLY A 525 -19.40 22.41 -35.52
N GLY A 526 -18.46 22.71 -36.42
CA GLY A 526 -18.00 24.07 -36.74
C GLY A 526 -18.58 24.68 -38.02
N GLU A 527 -19.39 23.96 -38.78
CA GLU A 527 -19.98 24.42 -40.01
C GLU A 527 -20.92 25.61 -39.75
N GLY A 528 -20.55 26.79 -40.25
CA GLY A 528 -21.36 28.03 -40.12
C GLY A 528 -21.00 28.94 -38.94
N LYS A 529 -20.03 28.61 -38.08
CA LYS A 529 -19.54 29.51 -37.03
C LYS A 529 -18.28 30.22 -37.48
N GLN A 530 -18.29 31.57 -37.38
CA GLN A 530 -17.16 32.39 -37.78
C GLN A 530 -15.99 32.26 -36.79
N PHE A 531 -16.29 32.01 -35.51
CA PHE A 531 -15.31 31.81 -34.42
C PHE A 531 -15.77 30.73 -33.45
N LEU A 532 -14.81 29.94 -32.95
CA LEU A 532 -14.96 29.11 -31.76
C LEU A 532 -14.49 29.92 -30.53
N THR A 533 -15.23 29.90 -29.43
CA THR A 533 -14.90 30.67 -28.22
C THR A 533 -14.18 29.82 -27.17
N ILE A 534 -13.07 30.36 -26.63
CA ILE A 534 -12.35 29.79 -25.49
C ILE A 534 -12.49 30.77 -24.33
N PRO A 535 -13.02 30.40 -23.16
CA PRO A 535 -13.03 31.27 -21.99
C PRO A 535 -11.61 31.51 -21.47
N GLU A 536 -11.32 32.72 -21.00
CA GLU A 536 -10.09 33.02 -20.28
C GLU A 536 -10.00 32.14 -19.04
N ARG A 537 -8.94 31.32 -18.85
CA ARG A 537 -8.71 30.38 -17.76
C ARG A 537 -9.54 29.08 -17.77
N ASP A 538 -10.14 28.73 -18.90
CA ASP A 538 -10.86 27.48 -19.08
C ASP A 538 -10.40 26.77 -20.36
N GLU A 539 -10.73 25.49 -20.53
CA GLU A 539 -10.36 24.68 -21.69
C GLU A 539 -11.58 24.39 -22.57
N LYS A 540 -11.41 24.48 -23.85
CA LYS A 540 -12.44 24.12 -24.84
C LYS A 540 -12.00 22.92 -25.66
N THR A 541 -12.83 21.87 -25.66
CA THR A 541 -12.60 20.69 -26.50
C THR A 541 -13.14 20.90 -27.91
N ILE A 542 -12.30 20.66 -28.92
CA ILE A 542 -12.62 20.71 -30.34
C ILE A 542 -12.53 19.31 -30.91
N GLN A 543 -13.50 18.92 -31.75
CA GLN A 543 -13.59 17.58 -32.32
C GLN A 543 -13.39 17.61 -33.84
N PHE A 544 -12.66 16.59 -34.33
CA PHE A 544 -12.45 16.38 -35.75
C PHE A 544 -12.93 14.98 -36.15
N SER A 545 -13.50 14.87 -37.34
CA SER A 545 -13.89 13.60 -37.95
C SER A 545 -12.80 13.16 -38.93
N THR A 546 -12.48 11.89 -38.88
CA THR A 546 -11.53 11.21 -39.79
C THR A 546 -11.97 9.75 -39.96
N ASP A 547 -11.29 8.99 -40.77
CA ASP A 547 -11.54 7.55 -40.97
C ASP A 547 -10.35 6.66 -40.56
N VAL A 548 -9.38 7.20 -39.79
CA VAL A 548 -8.23 6.43 -39.35
C VAL A 548 -8.60 5.48 -38.20
N GLU A 549 -7.83 4.39 -38.09
CA GLU A 549 -7.92 3.42 -36.98
C GLU A 549 -7.59 4.08 -35.61
N ASP A 550 -8.14 3.54 -34.53
CA ASP A 550 -7.97 4.06 -33.17
C ASP A 550 -6.51 4.08 -32.70
N SER A 551 -5.69 3.13 -33.19
CA SER A 551 -4.25 3.04 -32.91
C SER A 551 -3.36 3.98 -33.74
N TYR A 552 -3.91 4.86 -34.56
CA TYR A 552 -3.18 5.64 -35.58
C TYR A 552 -1.95 6.39 -35.06
N PHE A 553 -2.02 6.97 -33.86
CA PHE A 553 -0.90 7.69 -33.23
C PHE A 553 0.03 6.77 -32.42
N ASP A 554 -0.46 5.60 -32.01
CA ASP A 554 0.22 4.72 -31.04
C ASP A 554 0.80 3.45 -31.70
N ARG A 555 0.64 3.27 -33.02
CA ARG A 555 1.15 2.11 -33.74
C ARG A 555 2.68 2.15 -33.89
N SER A 556 3.31 0.97 -33.86
CA SER A 556 4.76 0.84 -33.90
C SER A 556 5.38 1.08 -35.28
N GLU A 557 4.60 0.93 -36.37
CA GLU A 557 5.02 1.17 -37.75
C GLU A 557 4.23 2.35 -38.33
N ASP A 558 4.94 3.34 -38.85
CA ASP A 558 4.39 4.58 -39.44
C ASP A 558 3.33 5.26 -38.54
N PRO A 559 3.66 5.65 -37.31
CA PRO A 559 2.71 6.35 -36.43
C PRO A 559 2.25 7.67 -37.07
N GLY A 560 0.94 7.92 -37.01
CA GLY A 560 0.39 9.19 -37.43
C GLY A 560 0.75 10.32 -36.46
N GLU A 561 0.72 11.57 -36.94
CA GLU A 561 0.97 12.74 -36.11
C GLU A 561 -0.14 13.78 -36.32
N LEU A 562 -0.56 14.42 -35.23
CA LEU A 562 -1.44 15.59 -35.29
C LEU A 562 -0.65 16.84 -34.86
N LYS A 563 -0.44 17.78 -35.78
CA LYS A 563 0.22 19.06 -35.53
C LYS A 563 -0.82 20.18 -35.39
N VAL A 564 -0.63 21.07 -34.43
CA VAL A 564 -1.44 22.24 -34.20
C VAL A 564 -0.51 23.44 -34.27
N SER A 565 -0.78 24.39 -35.15
CA SER A 565 -0.02 25.61 -35.34
C SER A 565 -0.93 26.86 -35.33
N ILE A 566 -0.39 28.02 -34.93
CA ILE A 566 -1.07 29.28 -34.92
C ILE A 566 -0.57 30.06 -36.14
N LEU A 567 -1.45 30.30 -37.10
CA LEU A 567 -1.12 31.02 -38.34
C LEU A 567 -1.14 32.54 -38.18
N GLN A 568 -2.10 33.05 -37.37
CA GLN A 568 -2.27 34.48 -37.14
C GLN A 568 -2.80 34.75 -35.74
N ARG A 569 -2.36 35.84 -35.12
CA ARG A 569 -2.92 36.42 -33.90
C ARG A 569 -3.39 37.86 -34.17
N ARG A 570 -4.59 38.19 -33.70
CA ARG A 570 -5.13 39.56 -33.68
C ARG A 570 -5.37 39.96 -32.25
N THR A 571 -4.79 41.09 -31.82
CA THR A 571 -4.96 41.60 -30.45
C THR A 571 -5.88 42.83 -30.46
N ASN A 572 -6.63 43.03 -29.36
CA ASN A 572 -7.62 44.11 -29.25
C ASN A 572 -6.98 45.51 -29.10
N GLU A 573 -5.66 45.65 -28.95
CA GLU A 573 -5.00 46.92 -28.65
C GLU A 573 -4.57 47.73 -29.89
N THR A 574 -4.85 47.26 -31.10
CA THR A 574 -4.53 47.98 -32.35
C THR A 574 -5.73 48.15 -33.24
N GLU A 575 -6.37 49.34 -33.16
CA GLU A 575 -7.16 49.86 -34.29
C GLU A 575 -6.22 50.05 -35.50
N GLY A 576 -6.16 49.05 -36.37
CA GLY A 576 -5.35 49.08 -37.60
C GLY A 576 -4.48 47.85 -37.72
N GLY A 577 -5.11 46.70 -37.97
CA GLY A 577 -4.51 45.36 -37.98
C GLY A 577 -3.25 45.21 -38.80
N THR A 578 -2.12 45.11 -38.15
CA THR A 578 -0.96 44.39 -38.67
C THR A 578 -1.02 42.97 -38.12
N ALA A 579 -1.29 42.01 -39.02
CA ALA A 579 -1.21 40.59 -38.71
C ALA A 579 0.23 40.29 -38.23
N ALA A 580 0.38 39.91 -36.96
CA ALA A 580 1.62 39.29 -36.51
C ALA A 580 1.75 37.94 -37.25
N GLY A 581 2.94 37.67 -37.81
CA GLY A 581 3.23 36.43 -38.56
C GLY A 581 3.02 35.16 -37.74
N ALA A 582 3.16 34.03 -38.39
CA ALA A 582 3.06 32.74 -37.77
C ALA A 582 3.87 32.65 -36.46
N VAL A 583 3.26 32.11 -35.40
CA VAL A 583 3.93 31.92 -34.10
C VAL A 583 4.62 30.55 -34.11
N ASP A 584 5.95 30.57 -34.01
CA ASP A 584 6.76 29.34 -34.08
C ASP A 584 6.58 28.40 -32.89
N ALA A 585 6.00 28.85 -31.75
CA ALA A 585 5.73 28.08 -30.57
C ALA A 585 4.27 28.24 -30.11
N PRO A 586 3.31 27.45 -30.63
CA PRO A 586 1.89 27.55 -30.24
C PRO A 586 1.64 27.26 -28.77
N GLU A 587 2.54 26.49 -28.10
CA GLU A 587 2.47 26.11 -26.69
C GLU A 587 2.72 27.29 -25.74
N GLU A 588 3.29 28.38 -26.20
CA GLU A 588 3.43 29.63 -25.41
C GLU A 588 2.08 30.36 -25.24
N LEU A 589 1.18 30.21 -26.19
CA LEU A 589 -0.12 30.90 -26.21
C LEU A 589 -1.30 30.02 -25.81
N LEU A 590 -1.22 28.70 -26.11
CA LEU A 590 -2.30 27.75 -25.87
C LEU A 590 -1.75 26.47 -25.20
N ASP A 591 -2.41 26.05 -24.13
CA ASP A 591 -2.26 24.69 -23.59
C ASP A 591 -3.01 23.73 -24.52
N ILE A 592 -2.27 22.85 -25.21
CA ILE A 592 -2.79 21.99 -26.27
C ILE A 592 -2.74 20.54 -25.81
N ARG A 593 -3.92 19.92 -25.64
CA ARG A 593 -4.05 18.50 -25.30
C ARG A 593 -4.66 17.73 -26.46
N LYS A 594 -4.03 16.66 -26.89
CA LYS A 594 -4.44 15.83 -28.03
C LYS A 594 -4.84 14.45 -27.52
N THR A 595 -5.89 13.86 -28.09
CA THR A 595 -6.30 12.47 -27.82
C THR A 595 -6.07 11.61 -29.05
N SER A 596 -5.80 10.31 -28.84
CA SER A 596 -5.80 9.34 -29.93
C SER A 596 -7.18 9.26 -30.61
N PRO A 597 -7.25 8.92 -31.90
CA PRO A 597 -8.52 8.70 -32.59
C PRO A 597 -9.35 7.64 -31.86
N LYS A 598 -10.67 7.84 -31.83
CA LYS A 598 -11.61 6.84 -31.35
C LYS A 598 -12.87 6.87 -32.22
N ASP A 599 -13.22 5.75 -32.85
CA ASP A 599 -14.36 5.61 -33.76
C ASP A 599 -14.43 6.75 -34.79
N GLY A 600 -13.28 7.08 -35.42
CA GLY A 600 -13.19 8.14 -36.41
C GLY A 600 -13.30 9.56 -35.84
N THR A 601 -13.07 9.78 -34.55
CA THR A 601 -13.11 11.10 -33.91
C THR A 601 -11.80 11.38 -33.19
N ILE A 602 -11.15 12.52 -33.48
CA ILE A 602 -9.99 13.05 -32.75
C ILE A 602 -10.46 14.26 -31.94
N ARG A 603 -9.98 14.42 -30.69
CA ARG A 603 -10.31 15.55 -29.83
C ARG A 603 -9.05 16.31 -29.48
N ILE A 604 -9.16 17.66 -29.47
CA ILE A 604 -8.10 18.55 -29.03
C ILE A 604 -8.68 19.46 -27.95
N GLY A 605 -8.10 19.49 -26.76
CA GLY A 605 -8.35 20.49 -25.73
C GLY A 605 -7.48 21.72 -25.99
N LEU A 606 -8.05 22.89 -26.02
CA LEU A 606 -7.36 24.19 -26.15
C LEU A 606 -7.69 25.05 -24.94
N GLY A 607 -6.67 25.34 -24.10
CA GLY A 607 -6.74 26.26 -22.98
C GLY A 607 -5.95 27.55 -23.26
N ALA A 608 -6.45 28.70 -22.84
CA ALA A 608 -5.73 29.97 -22.99
C ALA A 608 -4.66 30.09 -21.88
N THR A 609 -3.40 30.40 -22.26
CA THR A 609 -2.35 30.74 -21.28
C THR A 609 -2.50 32.19 -20.80
N SER A 610 -1.69 32.59 -19.81
CA SER A 610 -1.66 33.99 -19.29
C SER A 610 -1.24 35.06 -20.31
N GLU A 611 -0.68 34.64 -21.43
CA GLU A 611 -0.26 35.55 -22.54
C GLU A 611 -1.42 35.99 -23.45
N LEU A 612 -2.59 35.36 -23.31
CA LEU A 612 -3.79 35.70 -24.07
C LEU A 612 -4.79 36.52 -23.25
N LYS A 613 -5.35 37.58 -23.83
CA LYS A 613 -6.33 38.45 -23.19
C LYS A 613 -7.71 38.28 -23.84
N VAL A 614 -8.75 38.59 -23.08
CA VAL A 614 -10.13 38.62 -23.59
C VAL A 614 -10.21 39.52 -24.81
N GLY A 615 -10.75 39.00 -25.90
CA GLY A 615 -10.85 39.65 -27.19
C GLY A 615 -9.80 39.23 -28.21
N ASP A 616 -8.73 38.57 -27.83
CA ASP A 616 -7.71 38.06 -28.76
C ASP A 616 -8.32 36.98 -29.68
N GLU A 617 -7.94 37.05 -30.96
CA GLU A 617 -8.39 36.10 -31.99
C GLU A 617 -7.17 35.38 -32.57
N LEU A 618 -7.26 34.04 -32.64
CA LEU A 618 -6.19 33.18 -33.17
C LEU A 618 -6.73 32.39 -34.37
N GLN A 619 -5.97 32.35 -35.46
CA GLN A 619 -6.22 31.41 -36.55
C GLN A 619 -5.36 30.14 -36.30
N ILE A 620 -6.03 29.03 -36.08
CA ILE A 620 -5.39 27.74 -35.79
C ILE A 620 -5.46 26.85 -37.03
N GLN A 621 -4.37 26.16 -37.33
CA GLN A 621 -4.30 25.09 -38.30
C GLN A 621 -4.00 23.81 -37.57
N ALA A 622 -4.86 22.80 -37.72
CA ALA A 622 -4.64 21.45 -37.33
C ALA A 622 -4.29 20.60 -38.57
N THR A 623 -3.16 19.90 -38.53
CA THR A 623 -2.67 19.07 -39.64
C THR A 623 -2.58 17.64 -39.19
N LEU A 624 -3.31 16.72 -39.79
CA LEU A 624 -3.23 15.30 -39.60
C LEU A 624 -2.24 14.70 -40.60
N GLY A 625 -1.07 14.25 -40.12
CA GLY A 625 -0.02 13.70 -40.95
C GLY A 625 -0.39 12.31 -41.49
N GLY A 626 0.04 11.97 -42.70
CA GLY A 626 -0.15 10.72 -43.39
C GLY A 626 0.73 10.65 -44.64
N PRO A 627 0.45 9.74 -45.59
CA PRO A 627 1.08 9.78 -46.93
C PRO A 627 0.81 11.11 -47.65
N GLU A 628 -0.35 11.72 -47.39
CA GLU A 628 -0.72 13.09 -47.72
C GLU A 628 -1.21 13.75 -46.42
N ASP A 629 -0.83 15.02 -46.20
CA ASP A 629 -1.21 15.78 -45.02
C ASP A 629 -2.59 16.41 -45.22
N PHE A 630 -3.47 16.26 -44.25
CA PHE A 630 -4.79 16.86 -44.24
C PHE A 630 -4.84 18.04 -43.27
N GLU A 631 -5.19 19.23 -43.80
CA GLU A 631 -5.24 20.48 -43.03
C GLU A 631 -6.67 20.91 -42.74
N CYS A 632 -6.91 21.39 -41.52
CA CYS A 632 -8.16 22.04 -41.12
C CYS A 632 -7.85 23.36 -40.42
N ARG A 633 -8.43 24.49 -40.93
CA ARG A 633 -8.19 25.84 -40.41
C ARG A 633 -9.47 26.39 -39.81
N PHE A 634 -9.36 26.99 -38.63
CA PHE A 634 -10.50 27.60 -37.93
C PHE A 634 -10.01 28.75 -37.03
N TRP A 635 -10.97 29.66 -36.69
CA TRP A 635 -10.69 30.78 -35.82
C TRP A 635 -11.19 30.53 -34.40
N VAL A 636 -10.40 30.97 -33.40
CA VAL A 636 -10.72 30.94 -31.97
C VAL A 636 -10.71 32.36 -31.43
N LYS A 637 -11.67 32.68 -30.56
CA LYS A 637 -11.72 33.97 -29.86
C LYS A 637 -11.72 33.76 -28.36
N ILE A 638 -10.88 34.49 -27.62
CA ILE A 638 -10.84 34.46 -26.16
C ILE A 638 -11.97 35.35 -25.63
N VAL A 639 -12.78 34.79 -24.71
CA VAL A 639 -13.94 35.48 -24.13
C VAL A 639 -13.88 35.51 -22.61
N GLU A 640 -14.57 36.49 -21.97
CA GLU A 640 -14.69 36.52 -20.53
C GLU A 640 -15.40 35.25 -19.98
N PRO A 641 -15.00 34.69 -18.83
CA PRO A 641 -15.77 33.67 -18.15
C PRO A 641 -17.12 34.28 -17.71
N SER A 642 -18.23 33.66 -18.07
CA SER A 642 -19.57 34.19 -17.78
C SER A 642 -19.85 34.28 -16.28
N LYS A 643 -20.17 35.48 -15.79
CA LYS A 643 -20.33 35.83 -14.36
C LYS A 643 -21.71 35.59 -13.78
N GLU A 644 -22.60 34.84 -14.39
CA GLU A 644 -23.91 34.57 -13.79
C GLU A 644 -24.19 33.08 -13.70
N PRO A 645 -24.67 32.60 -12.54
CA PRO A 645 -25.43 31.38 -12.51
C PRO A 645 -26.80 31.71 -13.13
N LYS A 646 -26.89 31.76 -14.45
CA LYS A 646 -28.18 31.51 -15.08
C LYS A 646 -28.58 30.11 -14.58
N GLU A 647 -29.85 30.03 -14.08
CA GLU A 647 -30.54 28.75 -14.14
C GLU A 647 -30.13 28.11 -15.46
N VAL A 648 -29.34 27.09 -15.32
CA VAL A 648 -28.84 26.31 -16.44
C VAL A 648 -30.08 25.72 -17.09
N LYS A 649 -30.63 26.39 -18.12
CA LYS A 649 -30.94 25.61 -19.29
C LYS A 649 -29.61 24.93 -19.53
N LYS A 650 -29.57 23.65 -19.22
CA LYS A 650 -28.45 22.77 -19.49
C LYS A 650 -27.92 23.18 -20.86
N PRO A 651 -26.63 23.56 -21.00
CA PRO A 651 -26.04 23.65 -22.34
C PRO A 651 -26.46 22.34 -22.99
N ASP A 652 -26.83 22.37 -24.27
CA ASP A 652 -26.95 21.10 -25.01
C ASP A 652 -25.78 20.23 -24.51
N GLU A 653 -26.10 19.31 -23.70
CA GLU A 653 -25.11 18.35 -23.14
C GLU A 653 -24.46 17.84 -24.41
N GLU A 654 -23.20 18.29 -24.68
CA GLU A 654 -22.35 17.47 -25.50
C GLU A 654 -22.59 16.13 -24.92
N GLU A 655 -23.21 15.22 -25.67
CA GLU A 655 -23.44 13.86 -25.28
C GLU A 655 -22.11 13.30 -24.79
N GLU A 656 -21.77 13.54 -23.50
CA GLU A 656 -21.04 12.55 -22.78
C GLU A 656 -21.87 11.30 -23.04
N GLN A 657 -21.31 10.39 -23.81
CA GLN A 657 -21.97 9.11 -24.08
C GLN A 657 -22.53 8.66 -22.74
N PRO A 658 -23.82 8.41 -22.63
CA PRO A 658 -24.42 8.04 -21.36
C PRO A 658 -23.49 6.99 -20.77
N MET A 659 -23.03 7.19 -19.54
CA MET A 659 -22.28 6.16 -18.83
C MET A 659 -23.25 5.00 -18.80
N GLY A 660 -23.11 4.12 -19.78
CA GLY A 660 -23.98 2.97 -19.92
C GLY A 660 -23.88 2.16 -18.63
N LEU A 661 -24.91 1.40 -18.37
CA LEU A 661 -24.84 0.40 -17.31
C LEU A 661 -23.57 -0.40 -17.47
N PRO A 662 -22.91 -0.76 -16.35
CA PRO A 662 -21.69 -1.55 -16.40
C PRO A 662 -21.94 -2.88 -17.11
N ASP A 663 -21.02 -3.33 -17.94
CA ASP A 663 -21.06 -4.66 -18.53
C ASP A 663 -20.92 -5.72 -17.45
N TYR A 664 -21.40 -6.94 -17.73
CA TYR A 664 -21.16 -8.07 -16.84
C TYR A 664 -20.40 -9.21 -17.56
N GLN A 665 -19.68 -10.01 -16.80
CA GLN A 665 -18.89 -11.13 -17.25
C GLN A 665 -19.20 -12.37 -16.38
N LEU A 666 -19.54 -13.48 -17.02
CA LEU A 666 -19.74 -14.73 -16.30
C LEU A 666 -18.41 -15.40 -15.98
N VAL A 667 -18.30 -15.93 -14.77
CA VAL A 667 -17.07 -16.52 -14.24
C VAL A 667 -17.38 -17.91 -13.69
N TYR A 668 -16.54 -18.88 -14.02
CA TYR A 668 -16.65 -20.26 -13.61
C TYR A 668 -15.35 -20.78 -12.97
N GLU A 669 -15.43 -21.81 -12.17
CA GLU A 669 -14.26 -22.59 -11.77
C GLU A 669 -13.62 -23.26 -13.00
N THR A 670 -14.48 -23.87 -13.85
CA THR A 670 -14.12 -24.43 -15.16
C THR A 670 -15.18 -23.99 -16.17
N VAL A 671 -14.79 -23.30 -17.24
CA VAL A 671 -15.76 -22.78 -18.23
C VAL A 671 -16.43 -23.93 -18.98
N PRO A 672 -17.77 -23.99 -19.02
CA PRO A 672 -18.50 -24.94 -19.86
C PRO A 672 -18.26 -24.68 -21.35
N GLU A 673 -18.16 -25.74 -22.18
CA GLU A 673 -17.90 -25.63 -23.62
C GLU A 673 -18.93 -24.77 -24.39
N GLU A 674 -20.13 -24.62 -23.82
CA GLU A 674 -21.26 -23.90 -24.44
C GLU A 674 -21.34 -22.41 -24.07
N THR A 675 -20.39 -21.86 -23.30
CA THR A 675 -20.45 -20.48 -22.81
C THR A 675 -19.30 -19.64 -23.40
N PRO A 676 -19.43 -19.13 -24.63
CA PRO A 676 -18.42 -18.29 -25.25
C PRO A 676 -18.26 -16.99 -24.44
N GLY A 677 -17.02 -16.57 -24.25
CA GLY A 677 -16.69 -15.34 -23.52
C GLY A 677 -16.66 -15.45 -22.00
N ALA A 678 -16.99 -16.60 -21.38
CA ALA A 678 -16.81 -16.80 -19.95
C ALA A 678 -15.34 -16.98 -19.58
N VAL A 679 -14.98 -16.62 -18.33
CA VAL A 679 -13.60 -16.69 -17.81
C VAL A 679 -13.52 -17.61 -16.60
N THR A 680 -12.31 -18.13 -16.30
CA THR A 680 -12.08 -18.95 -15.10
C THR A 680 -11.66 -18.13 -13.90
N TRP A 681 -11.83 -18.68 -12.68
CA TRP A 681 -11.27 -18.07 -11.47
C TRP A 681 -9.76 -17.86 -11.59
N ASP A 682 -9.05 -18.83 -12.16
CA ASP A 682 -7.60 -18.75 -12.36
C ASP A 682 -7.20 -17.60 -13.29
N SER A 683 -7.90 -17.42 -14.42
CA SER A 683 -7.61 -16.32 -15.33
C SER A 683 -7.89 -14.94 -14.72
N LEU A 684 -8.92 -14.82 -13.90
CA LEU A 684 -9.18 -13.58 -13.13
C LEU A 684 -8.12 -13.36 -12.05
N GLY A 685 -7.69 -14.44 -11.40
CA GLY A 685 -6.62 -14.38 -10.39
C GLY A 685 -5.29 -13.90 -10.97
N GLU A 686 -4.96 -14.26 -12.23
CA GLU A 686 -3.75 -13.79 -12.93
C GLU A 686 -3.71 -12.26 -13.09
N VAL A 687 -4.87 -11.62 -13.13
CA VAL A 687 -5.01 -10.15 -13.24
C VAL A 687 -5.33 -9.47 -11.92
N GLY A 688 -5.31 -10.19 -10.81
CA GLY A 688 -5.48 -9.64 -9.46
C GLY A 688 -6.92 -9.59 -8.96
N ILE A 689 -7.86 -10.23 -9.65
CA ILE A 689 -9.26 -10.37 -9.20
C ILE A 689 -9.41 -11.72 -8.51
N GLU A 690 -9.69 -11.68 -7.23
CA GLU A 690 -9.88 -12.86 -6.42
C GLU A 690 -11.31 -13.37 -6.49
N MET A 691 -11.49 -14.61 -6.93
CA MET A 691 -12.78 -15.27 -6.95
C MET A 691 -12.66 -16.73 -6.49
N ASP A 692 -13.63 -17.16 -5.69
CA ASP A 692 -13.77 -18.55 -5.27
C ASP A 692 -15.26 -18.85 -4.98
N TRP A 693 -15.56 -20.04 -4.55
CA TRP A 693 -16.95 -20.48 -4.28
C TRP A 693 -17.67 -19.62 -3.21
N THR A 694 -16.95 -18.84 -2.40
CA THR A 694 -17.55 -17.97 -1.35
C THR A 694 -17.93 -16.59 -1.88
N VAL A 695 -17.40 -16.20 -3.06
CA VAL A 695 -17.55 -14.84 -3.63
C VAL A 695 -18.58 -14.87 -4.76
N PRO A 696 -19.81 -14.37 -4.56
CA PRO A 696 -20.85 -14.35 -5.60
C PRO A 696 -20.52 -13.41 -6.77
N MET A 697 -19.83 -12.29 -6.53
CA MET A 697 -19.49 -11.33 -7.55
C MET A 697 -18.25 -10.49 -7.18
N PHE A 698 -17.67 -9.85 -8.20
CA PHE A 698 -16.61 -8.85 -8.03
C PHE A 698 -16.90 -7.60 -8.88
N PRO A 699 -16.98 -6.39 -8.30
CA PRO A 699 -17.19 -5.16 -9.03
C PRO A 699 -15.84 -4.59 -9.51
N SER A 700 -15.67 -4.41 -10.81
CA SER A 700 -14.52 -3.70 -11.36
C SER A 700 -14.80 -2.20 -11.44
N VAL A 701 -14.05 -1.41 -10.69
CA VAL A 701 -14.18 0.03 -10.60
C VAL A 701 -13.03 0.67 -11.37
N GLY A 702 -13.33 1.57 -12.30
CA GLY A 702 -12.34 2.28 -13.12
C GLY A 702 -11.62 3.41 -12.39
N GLU A 703 -10.71 4.07 -13.09
CA GLU A 703 -9.91 5.20 -12.57
C GLU A 703 -10.77 6.35 -12.04
N ASP A 704 -11.93 6.59 -12.66
CA ASP A 704 -12.89 7.62 -12.25
C ASP A 704 -13.80 7.19 -11.08
N SER A 705 -13.48 6.09 -10.43
CA SER A 705 -14.33 5.47 -9.40
C SER A 705 -15.74 5.12 -9.92
N ASN A 706 -15.88 4.86 -11.21
CA ASN A 706 -17.10 4.38 -11.84
C ASN A 706 -17.08 2.85 -11.96
N LEU A 707 -18.26 2.22 -11.84
CA LEU A 707 -18.41 0.78 -12.03
C LEU A 707 -18.33 0.48 -13.52
N GLU A 708 -17.26 -0.17 -13.97
CA GLU A 708 -17.04 -0.50 -15.38
C GLU A 708 -17.60 -1.86 -15.76
N ARG A 709 -17.38 -2.87 -14.88
CA ARG A 709 -17.79 -4.25 -15.13
C ARG A 709 -18.11 -4.99 -13.84
N ILE A 710 -19.02 -5.96 -13.93
CA ILE A 710 -19.40 -6.84 -12.81
C ILE A 710 -19.08 -8.28 -13.22
N TYR A 711 -18.15 -8.91 -12.50
CA TYR A 711 -17.86 -10.34 -12.65
C TYR A 711 -18.81 -11.16 -11.78
N ILE A 712 -19.61 -12.03 -12.38
CA ILE A 712 -20.65 -12.82 -11.70
C ILE A 712 -20.20 -14.29 -11.65
N ASN A 713 -20.04 -14.82 -10.45
CA ASN A 713 -19.56 -16.17 -10.22
C ASN A 713 -20.69 -17.20 -10.30
N MET A 714 -20.71 -17.98 -11.36
CA MET A 714 -21.69 -19.03 -11.63
C MET A 714 -21.49 -20.30 -10.80
N ASP A 715 -20.31 -20.45 -10.19
CA ASP A 715 -19.96 -21.54 -9.28
C ASP A 715 -19.98 -21.15 -7.80
N SER A 716 -20.64 -20.04 -7.47
CA SER A 716 -20.76 -19.58 -6.09
C SER A 716 -21.61 -20.54 -5.25
N SER A 717 -21.29 -20.61 -3.94
CA SER A 717 -22.07 -21.39 -2.98
C SER A 717 -23.55 -20.98 -2.92
N VAL A 718 -23.84 -19.69 -3.17
CA VAL A 718 -25.20 -19.16 -3.18
C VAL A 718 -26.03 -19.80 -4.30
N LEU A 719 -25.51 -19.83 -5.52
CA LEU A 719 -26.19 -20.45 -6.66
C LEU A 719 -26.25 -21.98 -6.51
N ARG A 720 -25.15 -22.62 -6.15
CA ARG A 720 -25.09 -24.08 -5.94
C ARG A 720 -26.11 -24.53 -4.87
N ASN A 721 -26.19 -23.83 -3.73
CA ASN A 721 -27.15 -24.14 -2.67
C ASN A 721 -28.60 -23.90 -3.12
N PHE A 722 -28.85 -22.80 -3.85
CA PHE A 722 -30.18 -22.50 -4.39
C PHE A 722 -30.67 -23.60 -5.33
N ILE A 723 -29.82 -24.05 -6.27
CA ILE A 723 -30.17 -25.15 -7.20
C ILE A 723 -30.37 -26.49 -6.45
N SER A 724 -29.48 -26.82 -5.48
CA SER A 724 -29.53 -28.09 -4.77
C SER A 724 -30.78 -28.23 -3.90
N ARG A 725 -31.32 -27.16 -3.37
CA ARG A 725 -32.58 -27.19 -2.56
C ARG A 725 -33.84 -27.35 -3.38
N GLN A 726 -33.81 -27.03 -4.66
CA GLN A 726 -34.98 -27.24 -5.53
C GLN A 726 -35.20 -28.72 -5.95
N GLY A 727 -34.27 -29.60 -5.61
CA GLY A 727 -34.35 -31.04 -5.92
C GLY A 727 -33.88 -31.41 -7.33
N VAL A 728 -34.42 -32.50 -7.90
CA VAL A 728 -34.03 -32.89 -9.27
C VAL A 728 -34.72 -31.97 -10.26
N ILE A 729 -33.95 -31.07 -10.86
CA ILE A 729 -34.39 -29.99 -11.74
C ILE A 729 -34.17 -30.37 -13.19
N GLY A 730 -35.18 -30.14 -14.06
CA GLY A 730 -35.02 -30.20 -15.49
C GLY A 730 -34.08 -29.10 -16.03
N MET A 731 -33.56 -29.28 -17.25
CA MET A 731 -32.62 -28.30 -17.85
C MET A 731 -33.20 -26.88 -17.87
N ASP A 732 -34.47 -26.73 -18.23
CA ASP A 732 -35.16 -25.43 -18.31
C ASP A 732 -35.21 -24.68 -16.95
N GLN A 733 -35.42 -25.44 -15.85
CA GLN A 733 -35.47 -24.87 -14.49
C GLN A 733 -34.08 -24.45 -13.99
N LYS A 734 -33.04 -25.16 -14.40
CA LYS A 734 -31.67 -24.80 -14.09
C LYS A 734 -31.30 -23.47 -14.78
N GLU A 735 -31.58 -23.37 -16.08
CA GLU A 735 -31.33 -22.13 -16.86
C GLU A 735 -32.11 -20.93 -16.29
N LEU A 736 -33.35 -21.14 -15.86
CA LEU A 736 -34.16 -20.11 -15.20
C LEU A 736 -33.52 -19.67 -13.87
N SER A 737 -33.00 -20.61 -13.09
CA SER A 737 -32.34 -20.33 -11.81
C SER A 737 -31.02 -19.55 -12.02
N GLU A 738 -30.27 -19.88 -13.04
CA GLU A 738 -29.05 -19.18 -13.43
C GLU A 738 -29.34 -17.75 -13.91
N LYS A 739 -30.35 -17.57 -14.78
CA LYS A 739 -30.77 -16.22 -15.22
C LYS A 739 -31.25 -15.36 -14.05
N LYS A 740 -32.00 -15.96 -13.15
CA LYS A 740 -32.47 -15.30 -11.93
C LYS A 740 -31.29 -14.83 -11.07
N TYR A 741 -30.31 -15.70 -10.86
CA TYR A 741 -29.13 -15.40 -10.09
C TYR A 741 -28.31 -14.26 -10.71
N ILE A 742 -28.03 -14.34 -12.00
CA ILE A 742 -27.31 -13.31 -12.76
C ILE A 742 -27.99 -11.94 -12.59
N THR A 743 -29.31 -11.91 -12.84
CA THR A 743 -30.09 -10.67 -12.78
C THR A 743 -30.10 -10.08 -11.36
N SER A 744 -30.31 -10.92 -10.34
CA SER A 744 -30.33 -10.46 -8.93
C SER A 744 -28.98 -9.94 -8.46
N VAL A 745 -27.89 -10.66 -8.74
CA VAL A 745 -26.52 -10.24 -8.37
C VAL A 745 -26.16 -8.94 -9.07
N TYR A 746 -26.43 -8.84 -10.36
CA TYR A 746 -26.17 -7.65 -11.15
C TYR A 746 -26.90 -6.42 -10.58
N PHE A 747 -28.22 -6.53 -10.36
CA PHE A 747 -29.04 -5.43 -9.84
C PHE A 747 -28.62 -5.01 -8.43
N HIS A 748 -28.42 -5.97 -7.51
CA HIS A 748 -28.00 -5.65 -6.15
C HIS A 748 -26.63 -4.96 -6.12
N THR A 749 -25.73 -5.35 -7.02
CA THR A 749 -24.41 -4.69 -7.15
C THR A 749 -24.55 -3.24 -7.58
N ILE A 750 -25.34 -2.96 -8.62
CA ILE A 750 -25.61 -1.59 -9.10
C ILE A 750 -26.27 -0.76 -7.99
N PHE A 751 -27.24 -1.33 -7.32
CA PHE A 751 -27.98 -0.64 -6.26
C PHE A 751 -27.07 -0.27 -5.08
N LEU A 752 -26.31 -1.23 -4.54
CA LEU A 752 -25.37 -0.97 -3.46
C LEU A 752 -24.28 0.00 -3.88
N PHE A 753 -23.76 -0.12 -5.10
CA PHE A 753 -22.79 0.84 -5.64
C PHE A 753 -23.38 2.27 -5.70
N SER A 754 -24.63 2.41 -6.14
CA SER A 754 -25.29 3.72 -6.23
C SER A 754 -25.52 4.36 -4.85
N ILE A 755 -25.88 3.55 -3.84
CA ILE A 755 -26.01 4.04 -2.46
C ILE A 755 -24.67 4.50 -1.92
N THR A 756 -23.63 3.71 -2.08
CA THR A 756 -22.31 3.98 -1.50
C THR A 756 -21.58 5.14 -2.19
N LYS A 757 -21.84 5.35 -3.49
CA LYS A 757 -21.29 6.49 -4.23
C LYS A 757 -21.99 7.82 -3.89
N ASN A 758 -23.14 7.78 -3.23
CA ASN A 758 -23.84 9.00 -2.83
C ASN A 758 -23.05 9.71 -1.73
N LYS A 759 -22.59 10.94 -1.97
CA LYS A 759 -21.79 11.78 -1.05
C LYS A 759 -22.41 12.00 0.34
N LYS A 760 -23.63 11.55 0.58
CA LYS A 760 -24.27 11.58 1.90
C LYS A 760 -23.81 10.49 2.85
N TYR A 761 -23.12 9.46 2.36
CA TYR A 761 -22.69 8.31 3.14
C TYR A 761 -21.17 8.15 3.04
N GLU A 762 -20.52 8.04 4.18
CA GLU A 762 -19.11 7.66 4.31
C GLU A 762 -19.04 6.21 4.80
N LEU A 763 -18.30 5.36 4.09
CA LEU A 763 -18.07 3.98 4.51
C LEU A 763 -16.91 3.96 5.52
N LYS A 764 -17.24 3.77 6.80
CA LYS A 764 -16.24 3.66 7.87
C LYS A 764 -16.44 2.36 8.65
N ARG A 765 -15.34 1.65 8.92
CA ARG A 765 -15.29 0.53 9.85
C ARG A 765 -14.30 0.87 10.96
N ASP A 766 -14.74 0.83 12.23
CA ASP A 766 -13.92 1.19 13.39
C ASP A 766 -13.21 2.56 13.23
N GLY A 767 -13.90 3.53 12.59
CA GLY A 767 -13.37 4.86 12.34
C GLY A 767 -12.39 4.99 11.17
N LYS A 768 -12.13 3.91 10.42
CA LYS A 768 -11.26 3.91 9.22
C LYS A 768 -12.11 3.88 7.97
N ASP A 769 -11.65 4.58 6.92
CA ASP A 769 -12.28 4.53 5.61
C ASP A 769 -12.15 3.14 5.01
N VAL A 770 -13.24 2.62 4.44
CA VAL A 770 -13.30 1.31 3.79
C VAL A 770 -13.38 1.50 2.28
N ASP A 771 -12.60 0.69 1.54
CA ASP A 771 -12.70 0.66 0.07
C ASP A 771 -14.07 0.14 -0.36
N LEU A 772 -14.72 0.83 -1.31
CA LEU A 772 -16.04 0.45 -1.81
C LEU A 772 -16.06 -0.96 -2.40
N GLN A 773 -15.00 -1.33 -3.12
CA GLN A 773 -14.87 -2.64 -3.74
C GLN A 773 -14.77 -3.75 -2.68
N ASP A 774 -13.99 -3.53 -1.63
CA ASP A 774 -13.87 -4.46 -0.51
C ASP A 774 -15.17 -4.57 0.26
N TYR A 775 -15.85 -3.45 0.49
CA TYR A 775 -17.14 -3.42 1.16
C TYR A 775 -18.18 -4.24 0.39
N LEU A 776 -18.32 -4.03 -0.91
CA LEU A 776 -19.24 -4.78 -1.75
C LEU A 776 -18.90 -6.27 -1.77
N LYS A 777 -17.62 -6.63 -1.93
CA LYS A 777 -17.16 -8.02 -1.89
C LYS A 777 -17.52 -8.68 -0.57
N GLU A 778 -17.28 -8.01 0.56
CA GLU A 778 -17.56 -8.53 1.89
C GLU A 778 -19.07 -8.68 2.15
N VAL A 779 -19.88 -7.67 1.78
CA VAL A 779 -21.34 -7.73 1.91
C VAL A 779 -21.89 -8.91 1.12
N PHE A 780 -21.44 -9.11 -0.12
CA PHE A 780 -21.90 -10.25 -0.92
C PHE A 780 -21.39 -11.59 -0.40
N SER A 781 -20.14 -11.69 0.03
CA SER A 781 -19.60 -12.95 0.56
C SER A 781 -20.20 -13.34 1.91
N SER A 782 -20.48 -12.35 2.77
CA SER A 782 -20.90 -12.60 4.16
C SER A 782 -22.42 -12.62 4.34
N TYR A 783 -23.16 -11.82 3.57
CA TYR A 783 -24.58 -11.57 3.80
C TYR A 783 -25.47 -11.93 2.61
N TYR A 784 -24.90 -12.14 1.40
CA TYR A 784 -25.70 -12.52 0.25
C TYR A 784 -26.10 -13.99 0.36
N SER A 785 -27.38 -14.22 0.54
CA SER A 785 -27.95 -15.56 0.78
C SER A 785 -29.09 -15.84 -0.20
N GLU A 786 -29.54 -17.08 -0.21
CA GLU A 786 -30.72 -17.49 -0.97
C GLU A 786 -31.99 -16.66 -0.66
N PHE A 787 -32.06 -16.09 0.55
CA PHE A 787 -33.15 -15.18 0.92
C PHE A 787 -33.17 -13.95 -0.03
N LEU A 788 -32.05 -13.36 -0.31
CA LEU A 788 -31.96 -12.22 -1.23
C LEU A 788 -32.26 -12.62 -2.69
N LEU A 789 -31.94 -13.84 -3.09
CA LEU A 789 -32.37 -14.38 -4.38
C LEU A 789 -33.90 -14.54 -4.51
N ASN A 790 -34.59 -14.79 -3.42
CA ASN A 790 -36.05 -14.98 -3.43
C ASN A 790 -36.83 -13.68 -3.19
N PHE A 791 -36.16 -12.62 -2.75
CA PHE A 791 -36.80 -11.34 -2.43
C PHE A 791 -37.32 -10.63 -3.68
N GLY A 792 -38.63 -10.39 -3.75
CA GLY A 792 -39.30 -9.67 -4.84
C GLY A 792 -39.57 -10.49 -6.11
N MET A 793 -39.47 -11.81 -6.08
CA MET A 793 -39.42 -12.65 -7.27
C MET A 793 -40.68 -13.52 -7.53
N GLU A 794 -41.64 -13.52 -6.62
CA GLU A 794 -42.89 -14.28 -6.86
C GLU A 794 -43.66 -13.77 -8.09
N ASP A 795 -43.59 -12.46 -8.35
CA ASP A 795 -44.23 -11.85 -9.54
C ASP A 795 -43.48 -12.11 -10.85
N LEU A 796 -42.16 -12.38 -10.79
CA LEU A 796 -41.33 -12.67 -12.00
C LEU A 796 -41.63 -14.07 -12.56
N ILE A 797 -41.91 -15.04 -11.70
CA ILE A 797 -42.19 -16.42 -12.11
C ILE A 797 -43.57 -16.50 -12.76
N SER A 798 -44.58 -15.73 -12.30
CA SER A 798 -45.90 -15.69 -12.88
C SER A 798 -45.95 -15.05 -14.27
N THR A 799 -45.08 -14.08 -14.56
CA THR A 799 -45.03 -13.36 -15.86
C THR A 799 -44.18 -14.06 -16.93
N MET A 800 -43.36 -15.06 -16.56
CA MET A 800 -42.59 -15.86 -17.53
C MET A 800 -43.29 -17.22 -17.85
N ALA A 801 -44.36 -17.53 -17.16
CA ALA A 801 -45.20 -18.71 -17.43
C ALA A 801 -46.37 -18.47 -18.41
N ASP A 802 -46.64 -17.21 -18.74
CA ASP A 802 -47.54 -16.76 -19.81
C ASP A 802 -46.71 -16.40 -21.09
#